data_a8e2879e78f64ce487a3f4610b07c932
#
_entry.id   a8e2879e78f64ce487a3f4610b07c932
#
_cell.length_a   1.000
_cell.length_b   1.000
_cell.length_c   1.000
_cell.angle_alpha   90.00
_cell.angle_beta   90.00
_cell.angle_gamma   90.00
#
_symmetry.space_group_name_H-M   'P 1'
#
loop_
_entity.id
_entity.type
_entity.pdbx_description
1 polymer ?
#
loop_
_entity_poly.entity_id
_entity_poly.type
_entity_poly.pdbx_seq_one_letter_code
_entity_poly.pdbx_strand_id
1 'polypeptide(L)'
;MIFTFTRIRDEAVGLAAARLGMNRIQLRYSARHEVPTPSSFSASHATKWRVFLLQAALGLAMLGLAERALGASGVRTEYVEGEVIVTFKPSVDLPSARQALGAHAAELAKHFDFLSQQRGRHLGLVRAKNRTTAALLAELSRDPTVETAEPNYLRWVSVRPPNDSLFPQMWAFQNSGQLVNGSTGTARDDVGFIAAWGLARPTTNEVVVAVLDTGTDHGHPDLAPNMWINPGEIAGNGRDDDHNGFVDDVFGFDFADDSPDPRDSGFHGTHVSGTIAAAGNDQMGVIGVDFQARIMALRVSSDGQTINSAAEIQALQYATMMRNRGVNVVAINASFGGGGFSSAESAAIQMAGNAGIIFCAAAGNSSLNHNTTSVFPASYRLSNMIVVAASDQDDALAGFSDFGSTTVDLAAPGVNILSTVPTSLDTASLPNPTGEVAQGTNLISANLVAFSGMTAGITATAFDCGLGFPTNFPPAVSNNIALISRGTLSFTQKVSNALAAGAKAAVIYNNASGNFQGTLQNAGNWPPTLAIAQADGLALQERTPVTVTVATAYQFLDGTSMATPHVAGAVALAAMNFPGETVAQRIQRILGNVDIKPSLSGLVRTGGRLNLQRMLDTDLNGLPDWWEQTFLGQLTGVNPNADPDHDGASNLAEFLAGTTPTNPTSALRLAVAGAPAINGFVVRWPSVAGKHYRLLRATNLTSGFNSVVQGNIAATPPTNTVTDPFVAAGARFYQLHLEQ
;
A
#
# COMPACT_ATOMS: atom_id res chain seq x y z
N MET A 1 -52.25 7.05 -16.36
CA MET A 1 -51.31 5.97 -16.78
C MET A 1 -51.35 4.92 -15.70
N ILE A 2 -52.05 3.85 -15.96
CA ILE A 2 -52.22 2.73 -15.01
C ILE A 2 -51.23 1.68 -15.48
N PHE A 3 -50.18 1.45 -14.70
CA PHE A 3 -49.30 0.31 -14.88
C PHE A 3 -49.74 -0.86 -14.02
N THR A 4 -49.96 -1.98 -14.66
CA THR A 4 -50.36 -3.26 -14.08
C THR A 4 -49.19 -3.88 -13.28
N PHE A 5 -49.28 -3.84 -11.96
CA PHE A 5 -48.37 -4.53 -11.06
C PHE A 5 -48.99 -5.88 -10.61
N THR A 6 -48.84 -6.94 -11.42
CA THR A 6 -49.42 -8.23 -11.03
C THR A 6 -48.47 -9.45 -11.19
N ARG A 7 -47.17 -9.26 -11.48
CA ARG A 7 -46.28 -10.45 -11.70
C ARG A 7 -44.92 -10.43 -11.00
N ILE A 8 -44.67 -9.51 -10.10
CA ILE A 8 -43.36 -9.45 -9.37
C ILE A 8 -43.47 -9.94 -7.91
N ARG A 9 -44.68 -10.33 -7.45
CA ARG A 9 -44.94 -10.58 -6.02
C ARG A 9 -44.51 -11.95 -5.50
N ASP A 10 -44.44 -12.98 -6.33
CA ASP A 10 -44.24 -14.34 -5.80
C ASP A 10 -42.80 -14.83 -5.87
N GLU A 11 -41.97 -14.32 -6.77
CA GLU A 11 -40.56 -14.71 -6.87
C GLU A 11 -39.66 -14.05 -5.83
N ALA A 12 -39.90 -12.78 -5.47
CA ALA A 12 -39.07 -12.06 -4.50
C ALA A 12 -39.24 -12.58 -3.05
N VAL A 13 -40.43 -13.05 -2.70
CA VAL A 13 -40.71 -13.61 -1.35
C VAL A 13 -40.17 -15.04 -1.24
N GLY A 14 -40.13 -15.80 -2.33
CA GLY A 14 -39.63 -17.16 -2.34
C GLY A 14 -38.09 -17.21 -2.20
N LEU A 15 -37.36 -16.25 -2.79
CA LEU A 15 -35.89 -16.19 -2.71
C LEU A 15 -35.40 -15.75 -1.33
N ALA A 16 -36.10 -14.85 -0.66
CA ALA A 16 -35.74 -14.40 0.69
C ALA A 16 -35.88 -15.50 1.75
N ALA A 17 -36.92 -16.32 1.66
CA ALA A 17 -37.17 -17.42 2.59
C ALA A 17 -36.16 -18.59 2.41
N ALA A 18 -35.71 -18.85 1.20
CA ALA A 18 -34.74 -19.90 0.91
C ALA A 18 -33.29 -19.57 1.39
N ARG A 19 -32.97 -18.28 1.53
CA ARG A 19 -31.62 -17.83 1.99
C ARG A 19 -31.46 -17.77 3.52
N LEU A 20 -32.56 -17.72 4.27
CA LEU A 20 -32.54 -17.54 5.73
C LEU A 20 -32.71 -18.83 6.54
N GLY A 21 -32.78 -20.01 5.92
CA GLY A 21 -32.85 -21.29 6.63
C GLY A 21 -34.06 -21.42 7.59
N MET A 22 -35.10 -20.64 7.39
CA MET A 22 -36.28 -20.68 8.24
C MET A 22 -37.27 -21.76 7.77
N ASN A 23 -37.56 -22.71 8.62
CA ASN A 23 -38.57 -23.72 8.39
C ASN A 23 -39.94 -23.08 8.09
N ARG A 24 -40.64 -23.66 7.10
CA ARG A 24 -41.94 -23.24 6.62
C ARG A 24 -42.92 -22.97 7.77
N ILE A 25 -43.21 -21.72 8.03
CA ILE A 25 -44.42 -21.34 8.77
C ILE A 25 -45.58 -21.36 7.77
N GLN A 26 -46.52 -22.29 7.94
CA GLN A 26 -47.74 -22.36 7.14
C GLN A 26 -48.63 -21.18 7.48
N LEU A 27 -48.60 -20.14 6.67
CA LEU A 27 -49.65 -19.12 6.65
C LEU A 27 -50.76 -19.61 5.70
N ARG A 28 -51.79 -20.31 6.25
CA ARG A 28 -53.05 -20.51 5.56
C ARG A 28 -53.84 -19.20 5.61
N TYR A 29 -53.83 -18.46 4.51
CA TYR A 29 -54.83 -17.42 4.31
C TYR A 29 -55.99 -17.99 3.47
N SER A 30 -57.16 -18.08 4.08
CA SER A 30 -58.41 -18.47 3.42
C SER A 30 -58.84 -17.36 2.45
N ALA A 31 -58.91 -17.70 1.20
CA ALA A 31 -59.43 -16.82 0.16
C ALA A 31 -60.94 -16.80 0.24
N ARG A 32 -61.52 -15.80 0.86
CA ARG A 32 -62.87 -15.28 0.62
C ARG A 32 -63.01 -13.94 1.32
N HIS A 33 -62.81 -12.86 0.58
CA HIS A 33 -63.53 -11.60 0.75
C HIS A 33 -63.32 -10.73 -0.50
N GLU A 34 -64.44 -10.19 -0.97
CA GLU A 34 -64.58 -9.37 -2.15
C GLU A 34 -63.75 -8.06 -2.08
N VAL A 35 -63.29 -7.60 -3.22
CA VAL A 35 -62.54 -6.35 -3.38
C VAL A 35 -63.50 -5.17 -3.16
N PRO A 36 -63.29 -4.28 -2.18
CA PRO A 36 -64.10 -3.07 -2.03
C PRO A 36 -63.72 -2.01 -3.06
N THR A 37 -64.73 -1.32 -3.56
CA THR A 37 -64.58 -0.17 -4.47
C THR A 37 -63.94 1.06 -3.79
N PRO A 38 -63.39 2.04 -4.55
CA PRO A 38 -62.45 3.07 -4.04
C PRO A 38 -63.02 4.15 -3.10
N SER A 39 -64.23 4.06 -2.65
CA SER A 39 -64.93 5.13 -1.90
C SER A 39 -64.93 5.02 -0.37
N SER A 40 -64.20 4.06 0.24
CA SER A 40 -64.25 3.82 1.69
C SER A 40 -62.89 3.74 2.41
N PHE A 41 -61.87 4.45 2.01
CA PHE A 41 -60.60 4.52 2.74
C PHE A 41 -60.63 5.60 3.83
N SER A 42 -60.68 5.21 5.10
CA SER A 42 -60.53 6.12 6.24
C SER A 42 -59.03 6.45 6.46
N ALA A 43 -58.73 7.65 7.02
CA ALA A 43 -57.38 8.15 7.29
C ALA A 43 -56.52 7.19 8.15
N SER A 44 -57.14 6.30 8.93
CA SER A 44 -56.48 5.31 9.78
C SER A 44 -55.79 4.18 8.99
N HIS A 45 -56.29 3.84 7.81
CA HIS A 45 -55.70 2.80 6.97
C HIS A 45 -54.47 3.34 6.18
N ALA A 46 -54.53 4.61 5.76
CA ALA A 46 -53.39 5.25 5.09
C ALA A 46 -52.17 5.36 6.01
N THR A 47 -52.34 5.59 7.30
CA THR A 47 -51.27 5.67 8.28
C THR A 47 -50.65 4.29 8.54
N LYS A 48 -51.45 3.23 8.62
CA LYS A 48 -50.95 1.85 8.79
C LYS A 48 -50.15 1.37 7.57
N TRP A 49 -50.55 1.74 6.36
CA TRP A 49 -49.79 1.42 5.14
C TRP A 49 -48.50 2.23 5.03
N ARG A 50 -48.49 3.49 5.46
CA ARG A 50 -47.26 4.30 5.51
C ARG A 50 -46.25 3.73 6.52
N VAL A 51 -46.70 3.27 7.68
CA VAL A 51 -45.83 2.62 8.67
C VAL A 51 -45.29 1.29 8.15
N PHE A 52 -46.12 0.48 7.49
CA PHE A 52 -45.71 -0.79 6.89
C PHE A 52 -44.71 -0.58 5.75
N LEU A 53 -44.92 0.40 4.87
CA LEU A 53 -43.96 0.75 3.79
C LEU A 53 -42.65 1.35 4.35
N LEU A 54 -42.73 2.13 5.43
CA LEU A 54 -41.53 2.65 6.10
C LEU A 54 -40.72 1.52 6.76
N GLN A 55 -41.41 0.57 7.42
CA GLN A 55 -40.76 -0.60 8.02
C GLN A 55 -40.18 -1.54 6.96
N ALA A 56 -40.84 -1.72 5.82
CA ALA A 56 -40.32 -2.49 4.70
C ALA A 56 -39.10 -1.78 4.04
N ALA A 57 -39.15 -0.45 3.91
CA ALA A 57 -38.02 0.32 3.41
C ALA A 57 -36.82 0.35 4.37
N LEU A 58 -37.08 0.44 5.69
CA LEU A 58 -36.02 0.29 6.71
C LEU A 58 -35.45 -1.13 6.71
N GLY A 59 -36.27 -2.16 6.55
CA GLY A 59 -35.83 -3.55 6.45
C GLY A 59 -34.95 -3.78 5.24
N LEU A 60 -35.28 -3.20 4.07
CA LEU A 60 -34.47 -3.24 2.86
C LEU A 60 -33.17 -2.41 2.97
N ALA A 61 -33.19 -1.27 3.65
CA ALA A 61 -32.01 -0.48 3.95
C ALA A 61 -31.07 -1.20 4.93
N MET A 62 -31.62 -1.87 5.93
CA MET A 62 -30.83 -2.68 6.88
C MET A 62 -30.27 -3.95 6.24
N LEU A 63 -30.96 -4.58 5.27
CA LEU A 63 -30.39 -5.66 4.47
C LEU A 63 -29.24 -5.15 3.56
N GLY A 64 -29.41 -4.00 2.94
CA GLY A 64 -28.34 -3.39 2.14
C GLY A 64 -27.11 -2.96 2.96
N LEU A 65 -27.32 -2.55 4.23
CA LEU A 65 -26.23 -2.25 5.18
C LEU A 65 -25.60 -3.54 5.72
N ALA A 66 -26.37 -4.60 5.91
CA ALA A 66 -25.85 -5.92 6.31
C ALA A 66 -25.04 -6.57 5.19
N GLU A 67 -25.44 -6.42 3.92
CA GLU A 67 -24.62 -6.86 2.77
C GLU A 67 -23.34 -6.05 2.62
N ARG A 68 -23.35 -4.76 2.94
CA ARG A 68 -22.11 -3.93 2.98
C ARG A 68 -21.19 -4.27 4.17
N ALA A 69 -21.77 -4.61 5.33
CA ALA A 69 -20.99 -5.01 6.50
C ALA A 69 -20.40 -6.44 6.39
N LEU A 70 -21.01 -7.33 5.61
CA LEU A 70 -20.50 -8.67 5.31
C LEU A 70 -19.50 -8.67 4.14
N GLY A 71 -19.34 -7.57 3.41
CA GLY A 71 -18.39 -7.41 2.33
C GLY A 71 -16.92 -7.24 2.76
N ALA A 72 -16.62 -7.17 4.05
CA ALA A 72 -15.27 -6.91 4.57
C ALA A 72 -14.38 -8.16 4.74
N SER A 73 -14.82 -9.36 4.30
CA SER A 73 -13.97 -10.57 4.28
C SER A 73 -14.18 -11.43 3.03
N GLY A 74 -14.52 -10.83 1.91
CA GLY A 74 -14.71 -11.52 0.64
C GLY A 74 -13.38 -11.99 0.06
N VAL A 75 -13.17 -13.32 0.04
CA VAL A 75 -12.17 -13.95 -0.82
C VAL A 75 -12.35 -13.40 -2.24
N ARG A 76 -11.32 -12.77 -2.79
CA ARG A 76 -11.32 -12.28 -4.19
C ARG A 76 -11.64 -13.43 -5.13
N THR A 77 -12.72 -13.31 -5.89
CA THR A 77 -13.11 -14.27 -6.94
C THR A 77 -12.83 -13.66 -8.32
N GLU A 78 -11.60 -13.20 -8.55
CA GLU A 78 -11.21 -12.68 -9.85
C GLU A 78 -10.74 -13.79 -10.79
N TYR A 79 -10.91 -13.57 -12.07
CA TYR A 79 -10.63 -14.55 -13.12
C TYR A 79 -10.09 -13.85 -14.38
N VAL A 80 -9.45 -14.62 -15.24
CA VAL A 80 -8.97 -14.13 -16.54
C VAL A 80 -10.16 -13.92 -17.46
N GLU A 81 -10.35 -12.70 -17.94
CA GLU A 81 -11.48 -12.37 -18.81
C GLU A 81 -11.40 -13.10 -20.14
N GLY A 82 -12.53 -13.67 -20.60
CA GLY A 82 -12.61 -14.48 -21.81
C GLY A 82 -12.07 -15.91 -21.67
N GLU A 83 -11.73 -16.35 -20.47
CA GLU A 83 -11.23 -17.70 -20.18
C GLU A 83 -12.12 -18.47 -19.22
N VAL A 84 -12.33 -19.77 -19.54
CA VAL A 84 -13.17 -20.70 -18.76
C VAL A 84 -12.49 -22.06 -18.72
N ILE A 85 -12.46 -22.71 -17.58
CA ILE A 85 -12.07 -24.11 -17.46
C ILE A 85 -13.31 -24.99 -17.66
N VAL A 86 -13.25 -25.91 -18.61
CA VAL A 86 -14.39 -26.74 -18.99
C VAL A 86 -14.07 -28.21 -18.75
N THR A 87 -15.00 -28.92 -18.10
CA THR A 87 -15.03 -30.39 -18.04
C THR A 87 -16.12 -30.87 -18.97
N PHE A 88 -15.80 -31.74 -19.88
CA PHE A 88 -16.76 -32.38 -20.81
C PHE A 88 -17.32 -33.67 -20.20
N LYS A 89 -18.51 -34.07 -20.64
CA LYS A 89 -19.12 -35.34 -20.22
C LYS A 89 -18.29 -36.54 -20.66
N PRO A 90 -18.31 -37.67 -19.94
CA PRO A 90 -17.50 -38.84 -20.25
C PRO A 90 -17.72 -39.45 -21.67
N SER A 91 -18.89 -39.21 -22.26
CA SER A 91 -19.23 -39.68 -23.61
C SER A 91 -18.69 -38.82 -24.76
N VAL A 92 -18.06 -37.67 -24.45
CA VAL A 92 -17.59 -36.67 -25.41
C VAL A 92 -16.11 -36.92 -25.66
N ASP A 93 -15.71 -37.27 -26.89
CA ASP A 93 -14.32 -37.37 -27.29
C ASP A 93 -13.70 -35.99 -27.59
N LEU A 94 -12.38 -35.89 -27.68
CA LEU A 94 -11.68 -34.66 -27.89
C LEU A 94 -12.03 -33.93 -29.20
N PRO A 95 -12.20 -34.61 -30.34
CA PRO A 95 -12.71 -34.01 -31.58
C PRO A 95 -14.09 -33.37 -31.40
N SER A 96 -15.02 -34.10 -30.79
CA SER A 96 -16.39 -33.62 -30.53
C SER A 96 -16.40 -32.41 -29.54
N ALA A 97 -15.55 -32.46 -28.53
CA ALA A 97 -15.35 -31.34 -27.61
C ALA A 97 -14.89 -30.05 -28.34
N ARG A 98 -13.91 -30.16 -29.22
CA ARG A 98 -13.44 -29.04 -30.04
C ARG A 98 -14.50 -28.52 -31.02
N GLN A 99 -15.28 -29.42 -31.61
CA GLN A 99 -16.39 -29.05 -32.50
C GLN A 99 -17.50 -28.28 -31.74
N ALA A 100 -17.86 -28.75 -30.53
CA ALA A 100 -18.83 -28.05 -29.67
C ALA A 100 -18.36 -26.64 -29.32
N LEU A 101 -17.10 -26.47 -28.91
CA LEU A 101 -16.54 -25.16 -28.63
C LEU A 101 -16.56 -24.23 -29.84
N GLY A 102 -16.30 -24.74 -31.06
CA GLY A 102 -16.38 -23.98 -32.30
C GLY A 102 -17.78 -23.36 -32.55
N ALA A 103 -18.85 -24.06 -32.16
CA ALA A 103 -20.21 -23.52 -32.21
C ALA A 103 -20.43 -22.29 -31.30
N HIS A 104 -19.65 -22.16 -30.27
CA HIS A 104 -19.65 -20.99 -29.35
C HIS A 104 -18.59 -19.95 -29.68
N ALA A 105 -17.94 -20.02 -30.85
CA ALA A 105 -16.81 -19.17 -31.22
C ALA A 105 -15.68 -19.17 -30.19
N ALA A 106 -15.47 -20.33 -29.54
CA ALA A 106 -14.46 -20.58 -28.53
C ALA A 106 -13.51 -21.69 -28.99
N GLU A 107 -12.31 -21.70 -28.42
CA GLU A 107 -11.29 -22.71 -28.72
C GLU A 107 -10.77 -23.38 -27.44
N LEU A 108 -10.37 -24.65 -27.53
CA LEU A 108 -9.65 -25.34 -26.48
C LEU A 108 -8.17 -24.87 -26.53
N ALA A 109 -7.86 -23.81 -25.75
CA ALA A 109 -6.54 -23.21 -25.73
C ALA A 109 -5.48 -24.11 -25.09
N LYS A 110 -5.88 -24.91 -24.09
CA LYS A 110 -5.02 -25.90 -23.43
C LYS A 110 -5.84 -27.11 -22.99
N HIS A 111 -5.39 -28.30 -23.33
CA HIS A 111 -5.97 -29.56 -22.83
C HIS A 111 -5.15 -30.05 -21.63
N PHE A 112 -5.81 -30.48 -20.56
CA PHE A 112 -5.16 -31.01 -19.36
C PHE A 112 -5.06 -32.54 -19.46
N ASP A 113 -4.10 -33.03 -20.26
CA ASP A 113 -4.01 -34.46 -20.66
C ASP A 113 -3.98 -35.42 -19.48
N PHE A 114 -3.08 -35.20 -18.52
CA PHE A 114 -2.94 -36.06 -17.35
C PHE A 114 -4.22 -36.08 -16.50
N LEU A 115 -4.80 -34.91 -16.22
CA LEU A 115 -6.02 -34.83 -15.41
C LEU A 115 -7.22 -35.41 -16.15
N SER A 116 -7.30 -35.21 -17.46
CA SER A 116 -8.32 -35.81 -18.33
C SER A 116 -8.27 -37.32 -18.30
N GLN A 117 -7.08 -37.92 -18.43
CA GLN A 117 -6.85 -39.35 -18.36
C GLN A 117 -7.25 -39.94 -17.00
N GLN A 118 -6.83 -39.30 -15.90
CA GLN A 118 -7.16 -39.73 -14.54
C GLN A 118 -8.66 -39.70 -14.25
N ARG A 119 -9.38 -38.71 -14.81
CA ARG A 119 -10.82 -38.55 -14.60
C ARG A 119 -11.70 -39.26 -15.63
N GLY A 120 -11.13 -39.83 -16.70
CA GLY A 120 -11.87 -40.48 -17.81
C GLY A 120 -12.80 -39.51 -18.56
N ARG A 121 -12.44 -38.23 -18.62
CA ARG A 121 -13.20 -37.16 -19.29
C ARG A 121 -12.29 -36.01 -19.68
N HIS A 122 -12.58 -35.33 -20.78
CA HIS A 122 -11.76 -34.23 -21.25
C HIS A 122 -11.95 -32.97 -20.39
N LEU A 123 -10.84 -32.36 -19.97
CA LEU A 123 -10.76 -31.09 -19.28
C LEU A 123 -9.78 -30.20 -20.01
N GLY A 124 -10.07 -28.88 -19.99
CA GLY A 124 -9.12 -27.93 -20.53
C GLY A 124 -9.54 -26.48 -20.36
N LEU A 125 -8.59 -25.60 -20.67
CA LEU A 125 -8.80 -24.18 -20.73
C LEU A 125 -9.40 -23.81 -22.08
N VAL A 126 -10.53 -23.15 -22.06
CA VAL A 126 -11.27 -22.62 -23.19
C VAL A 126 -11.13 -21.12 -23.23
N ARG A 127 -10.84 -20.59 -24.40
CA ARG A 127 -10.70 -19.13 -24.64
C ARG A 127 -11.64 -18.71 -25.77
N ALA A 128 -12.24 -17.53 -25.60
CA ALA A 128 -13.03 -16.89 -26.65
C ALA A 128 -12.57 -15.43 -26.82
N LYS A 129 -12.24 -15.04 -28.05
CA LYS A 129 -11.87 -13.66 -28.39
C LYS A 129 -13.12 -12.76 -28.35
N ASN A 130 -12.98 -11.58 -27.75
CA ASN A 130 -14.04 -10.55 -27.70
C ASN A 130 -15.32 -10.97 -26.97
N ARG A 131 -15.23 -11.87 -25.99
CA ARG A 131 -16.36 -12.30 -25.18
C ARG A 131 -16.03 -12.20 -23.68
N THR A 132 -17.02 -11.83 -22.88
CA THR A 132 -16.87 -11.83 -21.43
C THR A 132 -16.94 -13.25 -20.88
N THR A 133 -16.18 -13.52 -19.81
CA THR A 133 -16.21 -14.81 -19.09
C THR A 133 -17.64 -15.15 -18.65
N ALA A 134 -18.40 -14.16 -18.17
CA ALA A 134 -19.80 -14.37 -17.77
C ALA A 134 -20.69 -14.84 -18.93
N ALA A 135 -20.54 -14.26 -20.13
CA ALA A 135 -21.28 -14.68 -21.32
C ALA A 135 -20.88 -16.09 -21.76
N LEU A 136 -19.58 -16.38 -21.75
CA LEU A 136 -19.04 -17.68 -22.14
C LEU A 136 -19.50 -18.79 -21.17
N LEU A 137 -19.49 -18.53 -19.87
CA LEU A 137 -20.02 -19.43 -18.85
C LEU A 137 -21.51 -19.72 -19.03
N ALA A 138 -22.31 -18.67 -19.29
CA ALA A 138 -23.75 -18.82 -19.47
C ALA A 138 -24.11 -19.70 -20.69
N GLU A 139 -23.30 -19.66 -21.73
CA GLU A 139 -23.48 -20.48 -22.93
C GLU A 139 -22.97 -21.91 -22.72
N LEU A 140 -21.74 -22.08 -22.24
CA LEU A 140 -21.13 -23.39 -22.05
C LEU A 140 -21.86 -24.22 -20.97
N SER A 141 -22.41 -23.59 -19.95
CA SER A 141 -23.24 -24.29 -18.95
C SER A 141 -24.57 -24.85 -19.50
N ARG A 142 -24.98 -24.41 -20.70
CA ARG A 142 -26.17 -24.94 -21.38
C ARG A 142 -25.83 -25.94 -22.47
N ASP A 143 -24.56 -26.07 -22.82
CA ASP A 143 -24.12 -27.01 -23.87
C ASP A 143 -24.29 -28.46 -23.38
N PRO A 144 -24.98 -29.33 -24.14
CA PRO A 144 -25.23 -30.69 -23.73
C PRO A 144 -23.98 -31.57 -23.60
N THR A 145 -22.85 -31.16 -24.19
CA THR A 145 -21.56 -31.84 -24.09
C THR A 145 -20.75 -31.47 -22.86
N VAL A 146 -21.05 -30.35 -22.24
CA VAL A 146 -20.37 -29.83 -21.07
C VAL A 146 -20.96 -30.40 -19.79
N GLU A 147 -20.12 -30.84 -18.87
CA GLU A 147 -20.48 -31.24 -17.51
C GLU A 147 -20.37 -30.08 -16.53
N THR A 148 -19.23 -29.38 -16.54
CA THR A 148 -18.99 -28.17 -15.73
C THR A 148 -18.22 -27.13 -16.53
N ALA A 149 -18.53 -25.87 -16.26
CA ALA A 149 -17.76 -24.73 -16.74
C ALA A 149 -17.55 -23.78 -15.54
N GLU A 150 -16.32 -23.35 -15.34
CA GLU A 150 -15.93 -22.45 -14.24
C GLU A 150 -14.94 -21.42 -14.74
N PRO A 151 -14.86 -20.22 -14.13
CA PRO A 151 -13.87 -19.22 -14.51
C PRO A 151 -12.45 -19.73 -14.33
N ASN A 152 -11.52 -19.27 -15.16
CA ASN A 152 -10.09 -19.39 -14.89
C ASN A 152 -9.72 -18.41 -13.78
N TYR A 153 -9.93 -18.82 -12.53
CA TYR A 153 -9.71 -17.97 -11.36
C TYR A 153 -8.26 -17.56 -11.21
N LEU A 154 -8.04 -16.30 -10.96
CA LEU A 154 -6.74 -15.80 -10.54
C LEU A 154 -6.44 -16.24 -9.11
N ARG A 155 -5.18 -16.54 -8.84
CA ARG A 155 -4.61 -16.80 -7.53
C ARG A 155 -3.43 -15.87 -7.38
N TRP A 156 -3.35 -15.20 -6.24
CA TRP A 156 -2.24 -14.30 -5.94
C TRP A 156 -1.29 -14.99 -4.97
N VAL A 157 0.00 -14.73 -5.17
CA VAL A 157 0.98 -15.00 -4.12
C VAL A 157 0.61 -14.08 -2.95
N SER A 158 0.46 -14.64 -1.76
CA SER A 158 0.17 -13.87 -0.57
C SER A 158 1.47 -13.28 -0.07
N VAL A 159 1.80 -12.05 -0.48
CA VAL A 159 2.89 -11.27 0.11
C VAL A 159 2.35 -10.66 1.40
N ARG A 160 3.09 -10.80 2.49
CA ARG A 160 2.73 -10.13 3.74
C ARG A 160 2.98 -8.61 3.54
N PRO A 161 2.00 -7.74 3.77
CA PRO A 161 2.22 -6.31 3.70
C PRO A 161 3.24 -5.87 4.77
N PRO A 162 3.89 -4.72 4.60
CA PRO A 162 4.71 -4.10 5.63
C PRO A 162 3.97 -4.04 6.97
N ASN A 163 4.72 -4.12 8.06
CA ASN A 163 4.15 -4.12 9.41
C ASN A 163 4.14 -2.73 10.07
N ASP A 164 4.45 -1.69 9.30
CA ASP A 164 4.47 -0.29 9.74
C ASP A 164 3.08 0.13 10.20
N SER A 165 3.02 0.78 11.35
CA SER A 165 1.75 0.97 12.08
C SER A 165 0.71 1.78 11.29
N LEU A 166 1.14 2.69 10.42
CA LEU A 166 0.28 3.56 9.61
C LEU A 166 0.10 3.05 8.17
N PHE A 167 0.74 1.94 7.79
CA PHE A 167 0.63 1.37 6.45
C PHE A 167 -0.82 1.17 5.97
N PRO A 168 -1.78 0.73 6.80
CA PRO A 168 -3.18 0.61 6.37
C PRO A 168 -3.83 1.90 5.86
N GLN A 169 -3.26 3.07 6.15
CA GLN A 169 -3.73 4.36 5.66
C GLN A 169 -2.97 4.86 4.42
N MET A 170 -1.93 4.16 4.00
CA MET A 170 -1.14 4.48 2.81
C MET A 170 -1.80 3.92 1.55
N TRP A 171 -2.93 4.51 1.14
CA TRP A 171 -3.70 4.04 -0.01
C TRP A 171 -2.89 4.02 -1.31
N ALA A 172 -1.93 4.94 -1.47
CA ALA A 172 -1.04 4.99 -2.62
C ALA A 172 -0.28 3.68 -2.83
N PHE A 173 0.01 2.94 -1.74
CA PHE A 173 0.73 1.67 -1.75
C PHE A 173 -0.19 0.45 -1.71
N GLN A 174 -1.36 0.57 -1.09
CA GLN A 174 -2.40 -0.46 -1.08
C GLN A 174 -3.79 0.18 -0.99
N ASN A 175 -4.46 0.29 -2.12
CA ASN A 175 -5.85 0.74 -2.17
C ASN A 175 -6.79 -0.47 -2.16
N SER A 176 -7.43 -0.71 -1.03
CA SER A 176 -8.48 -1.73 -0.86
C SER A 176 -9.89 -1.14 -0.89
N GLY A 177 -10.01 0.16 -1.17
CA GLY A 177 -11.24 0.95 -0.98
C GLY A 177 -11.44 1.37 0.47
N GLN A 178 -10.40 1.34 1.30
CA GLN A 178 -10.44 1.77 2.70
C GLN A 178 -10.72 3.27 2.83
N LEU A 179 -11.32 3.64 3.95
CA LEU A 179 -11.51 5.05 4.29
C LEU A 179 -10.18 5.64 4.76
N VAL A 180 -9.67 6.64 4.05
CA VAL A 180 -8.43 7.37 4.36
C VAL A 180 -8.74 8.85 4.41
N ASN A 181 -8.46 9.50 5.51
CA ASN A 181 -8.67 10.95 5.72
C ASN A 181 -10.05 11.45 5.24
N GLY A 182 -11.11 10.67 5.53
CA GLY A 182 -12.48 11.01 5.15
C GLY A 182 -12.90 10.63 3.72
N SER A 183 -12.01 10.08 2.90
CA SER A 183 -12.25 9.69 1.51
C SER A 183 -12.06 8.18 1.32
N THR A 184 -12.88 7.57 0.48
CA THR A 184 -12.68 6.20 -0.01
C THR A 184 -12.24 6.25 -1.46
N GLY A 185 -11.56 5.22 -1.94
CA GLY A 185 -11.13 5.12 -3.32
C GLY A 185 -11.54 3.81 -3.96
N THR A 186 -11.21 3.66 -5.22
CA THR A 186 -11.41 2.43 -6.00
C THR A 186 -10.29 1.44 -5.69
N ALA A 187 -10.68 0.24 -5.24
CA ALA A 187 -9.71 -0.79 -4.89
C ALA A 187 -8.78 -1.10 -6.08
N ARG A 188 -7.47 -1.13 -5.82
CA ARG A 188 -6.35 -1.34 -6.76
C ARG A 188 -5.96 -0.13 -7.60
N ASP A 189 -6.55 1.00 -7.39
CA ASP A 189 -6.03 2.23 -7.94
C ASP A 189 -4.90 2.74 -7.02
N ASP A 190 -3.77 2.01 -7.06
CA ASP A 190 -2.53 2.23 -6.29
C ASP A 190 -1.29 1.96 -7.17
N VAL A 191 -0.10 2.27 -6.71
CA VAL A 191 1.14 2.12 -7.48
C VAL A 191 1.65 0.68 -7.61
N GLY A 192 0.90 -0.34 -7.16
CA GLY A 192 1.31 -1.75 -7.22
C GLY A 192 2.44 -2.10 -6.25
N PHE A 193 2.57 -1.37 -5.14
CA PHE A 193 3.67 -1.49 -4.17
C PHE A 193 3.75 -2.88 -3.55
N ILE A 194 2.63 -3.47 -3.11
CA ILE A 194 2.62 -4.79 -2.46
C ILE A 194 3.17 -5.89 -3.39
N ALA A 195 2.83 -5.83 -4.67
CA ALA A 195 3.37 -6.79 -5.64
C ALA A 195 4.86 -6.53 -5.91
N ALA A 196 5.26 -5.26 -6.07
CA ALA A 196 6.66 -4.85 -6.24
C ALA A 196 7.53 -5.23 -5.04
N TRP A 197 7.01 -5.15 -3.82
CA TRP A 197 7.69 -5.54 -2.59
C TRP A 197 8.26 -6.97 -2.65
N GLY A 198 7.49 -7.93 -3.19
CA GLY A 198 7.92 -9.32 -3.36
C GLY A 198 8.90 -9.54 -4.52
N LEU A 199 9.01 -8.58 -5.44
CA LEU A 199 9.82 -8.67 -6.67
C LEU A 199 11.16 -7.95 -6.56
N ALA A 200 11.33 -7.04 -5.60
CA ALA A 200 12.55 -6.26 -5.44
C ALA A 200 13.76 -7.15 -5.13
N ARG A 201 14.89 -6.80 -5.74
CA ARG A 201 16.15 -7.52 -5.58
C ARG A 201 16.73 -7.27 -4.18
N PRO A 202 17.05 -8.30 -3.39
CA PRO A 202 17.89 -8.12 -2.23
C PRO A 202 19.27 -7.63 -2.68
N THR A 203 19.67 -6.45 -2.27
CA THR A 203 20.96 -5.86 -2.69
C THR A 203 21.59 -5.08 -1.55
N THR A 204 22.91 -4.97 -1.61
CA THR A 204 23.71 -4.09 -0.75
C THR A 204 24.14 -2.83 -1.50
N ASN A 205 23.69 -2.64 -2.74
CA ASN A 205 24.00 -1.44 -3.51
C ASN A 205 23.20 -0.28 -2.94
N GLU A 206 23.88 0.63 -2.27
CA GLU A 206 23.28 1.86 -1.80
C GLU A 206 22.96 2.79 -2.98
N VAL A 207 21.76 3.34 -3.02
CA VAL A 207 21.34 4.39 -3.93
C VAL A 207 20.92 5.62 -3.13
N VAL A 208 21.20 6.80 -3.67
CA VAL A 208 20.92 8.08 -3.01
C VAL A 208 19.94 8.89 -3.85
N VAL A 209 18.92 9.44 -3.20
CA VAL A 209 18.02 10.45 -3.77
C VAL A 209 18.32 11.79 -3.10
N ALA A 210 18.69 12.77 -3.88
CA ALA A 210 18.86 14.14 -3.40
C ALA A 210 17.48 14.83 -3.37
N VAL A 211 17.10 15.34 -2.20
CA VAL A 211 15.85 16.05 -2.00
C VAL A 211 16.14 17.54 -1.91
N LEU A 212 15.82 18.27 -2.97
CA LEU A 212 15.90 19.73 -3.04
C LEU A 212 14.55 20.28 -2.56
N ASP A 213 14.50 20.80 -1.32
CA ASP A 213 13.25 21.21 -0.71
C ASP A 213 13.48 22.17 0.49
N THR A 214 12.51 22.23 1.39
CA THR A 214 12.57 23.05 2.63
C THR A 214 13.55 22.50 3.67
N GLY A 215 14.18 21.38 3.39
CA GLY A 215 15.06 20.60 4.27
C GLY A 215 14.46 19.24 4.62
N THR A 216 15.11 18.50 5.51
CA THR A 216 14.62 17.20 6.01
C THR A 216 14.92 17.08 7.51
N ASP A 217 13.96 16.66 8.32
CA ASP A 217 14.22 16.29 9.71
C ASP A 217 15.00 14.96 9.75
N HIS A 218 16.31 15.08 9.61
CA HIS A 218 17.23 13.92 9.61
C HIS A 218 17.25 13.18 10.97
N GLY A 219 16.65 13.75 12.02
CA GLY A 219 16.44 13.12 13.31
C GLY A 219 15.10 12.41 13.46
N HIS A 220 14.21 12.49 12.47
CA HIS A 220 12.92 11.80 12.52
C HIS A 220 13.15 10.29 12.57
N PRO A 221 12.60 9.53 13.56
CA PRO A 221 12.89 8.12 13.73
C PRO A 221 12.65 7.25 12.49
N ASP A 222 11.65 7.61 11.69
CA ASP A 222 11.28 6.91 10.45
C ASP A 222 12.15 7.31 9.23
N LEU A 223 13.01 8.32 9.37
CA LEU A 223 13.94 8.78 8.31
C LEU A 223 15.40 8.56 8.67
N ALA A 224 15.75 8.73 9.94
CA ALA A 224 17.13 8.65 10.41
C ALA A 224 17.91 7.39 9.95
N PRO A 225 17.29 6.19 9.90
CA PRO A 225 17.96 5.00 9.38
C PRO A 225 18.35 5.09 7.90
N ASN A 226 17.62 5.91 7.13
CA ASN A 226 17.75 6.04 5.68
C ASN A 226 18.32 7.40 5.24
N MET A 227 18.82 8.20 6.17
CA MET A 227 19.59 9.38 5.78
C MET A 227 20.92 8.96 5.15
N TRP A 228 21.28 9.62 4.07
CA TRP A 228 22.65 9.56 3.55
C TRP A 228 23.57 10.24 4.55
N ILE A 229 24.71 9.62 4.80
CA ILE A 229 25.75 10.17 5.64
C ILE A 229 27.02 10.32 4.78
N ASN A 230 27.58 11.54 4.69
CA ASN A 230 28.81 11.77 3.99
C ASN A 230 29.97 10.99 4.67
N PRO A 231 30.51 9.94 4.02
CA PRO A 231 31.56 9.14 4.64
C PRO A 231 32.90 9.87 4.73
N GLY A 232 33.01 11.01 4.08
CA GLY A 232 34.22 11.83 4.09
C GLY A 232 34.27 12.86 5.22
N GLU A 233 33.16 13.08 5.94
CA GLU A 233 33.02 14.09 6.98
C GLU A 233 33.09 13.53 8.40
N ILE A 234 33.67 14.31 9.31
CA ILE A 234 33.64 14.07 10.76
C ILE A 234 32.69 15.08 11.39
N ALA A 235 31.52 14.65 11.76
CA ALA A 235 30.42 15.48 12.22
C ALA A 235 30.82 16.48 13.33
N GLY A 236 30.52 17.77 13.13
CA GLY A 236 30.62 18.83 14.14
C GLY A 236 32.04 19.25 14.50
N ASN A 237 33.03 18.97 13.66
CA ASN A 237 34.41 19.38 13.93
C ASN A 237 34.78 20.75 13.35
N GLY A 238 33.91 21.39 12.56
CA GLY A 238 34.06 22.67 11.93
C GLY A 238 35.07 22.68 10.78
N ARG A 239 35.27 21.55 10.10
CA ARG A 239 36.22 21.40 8.97
C ARG A 239 35.49 20.73 7.81
N ASP A 240 35.99 21.03 6.62
CA ASP A 240 35.73 20.33 5.39
C ASP A 240 36.79 19.20 5.27
N ASP A 241 36.47 18.00 5.81
CA ASP A 241 37.42 16.91 5.93
C ASP A 241 37.62 16.18 4.58
N ASP A 242 36.65 16.20 3.71
CA ASP A 242 36.73 15.58 2.38
C ASP A 242 37.16 16.55 1.27
N HIS A 243 37.33 17.82 1.60
CA HIS A 243 37.75 18.90 0.70
C HIS A 243 36.83 19.06 -0.51
N ASN A 244 35.50 19.01 -0.26
CA ASN A 244 34.49 19.23 -1.26
C ASN A 244 34.02 20.70 -1.34
N GLY A 245 34.45 21.55 -0.41
CA GLY A 245 34.08 22.96 -0.31
C GLY A 245 32.96 23.26 0.68
N PHE A 246 32.43 22.22 1.37
CA PHE A 246 31.34 22.33 2.33
C PHE A 246 31.76 21.77 3.69
N VAL A 247 31.67 22.57 4.73
CA VAL A 247 32.08 22.20 6.09
C VAL A 247 30.98 21.41 6.77
N ASP A 248 31.31 20.23 7.35
CA ASP A 248 30.38 19.38 8.13
C ASP A 248 29.08 19.00 7.37
N ASP A 249 29.13 18.80 6.06
CA ASP A 249 27.98 18.42 5.22
C ASP A 249 27.55 16.95 5.39
N VAL A 250 27.32 16.56 6.63
CA VAL A 250 27.11 15.18 7.06
C VAL A 250 25.87 14.53 6.45
N PHE A 251 24.75 15.25 6.40
CA PHE A 251 23.48 14.75 5.83
C PHE A 251 23.12 15.39 4.48
N GLY A 252 23.99 16.22 3.97
CA GLY A 252 23.79 17.16 2.88
C GLY A 252 24.08 18.58 3.36
N PHE A 253 23.47 19.61 2.75
CA PHE A 253 23.81 20.99 3.05
C PHE A 253 22.62 21.93 2.90
N ASP A 254 22.63 23.03 3.64
CA ASP A 254 21.68 24.12 3.54
C ASP A 254 22.23 25.25 2.65
N PHE A 255 21.75 25.29 1.42
CA PHE A 255 22.12 26.27 0.41
C PHE A 255 21.32 27.58 0.53
N ALA A 256 20.27 27.59 1.33
CA ALA A 256 19.48 28.81 1.55
C ALA A 256 20.16 29.74 2.55
N ASP A 257 20.75 29.18 3.62
CA ASP A 257 21.35 29.91 4.73
C ASP A 257 22.88 29.65 4.86
N ASP A 258 23.48 28.93 3.88
CA ASP A 258 24.90 28.56 3.82
C ASP A 258 25.40 27.89 5.10
N SER A 259 24.73 26.80 5.49
CA SER A 259 24.99 26.09 6.75
C SER A 259 25.04 24.58 6.61
N PRO A 260 25.78 23.86 7.50
CA PRO A 260 25.88 22.40 7.47
C PRO A 260 24.61 21.66 7.93
N ASP A 261 23.61 22.34 8.47
CA ASP A 261 22.39 21.72 9.00
C ASP A 261 21.22 21.86 8.01
N PRO A 262 20.95 20.82 7.16
CA PRO A 262 19.86 20.86 6.20
C PRO A 262 18.50 20.54 6.82
N ARG A 263 18.33 20.76 8.12
CA ARG A 263 17.08 20.49 8.82
C ARG A 263 15.93 21.30 8.24
N ASP A 264 14.78 20.69 8.18
CA ASP A 264 13.57 21.28 7.60
C ASP A 264 13.15 22.53 8.36
N SER A 265 13.05 23.65 7.66
CA SER A 265 12.55 24.92 8.17
C SER A 265 11.02 25.04 8.08
N GLY A 266 10.37 24.10 7.36
CA GLY A 266 8.94 23.94 7.20
C GLY A 266 8.49 22.56 7.63
N PHE A 267 7.85 21.87 6.72
CA PHE A 267 7.44 20.45 6.88
C PHE A 267 7.46 19.70 5.54
N HIS A 268 7.55 20.41 4.44
CA HIS A 268 7.32 19.88 3.10
C HIS A 268 8.41 18.90 2.67
N GLY A 269 9.67 19.25 2.84
CA GLY A 269 10.79 18.40 2.45
C GLY A 269 10.90 17.13 3.29
N THR A 270 10.54 17.18 4.58
CA THR A 270 10.44 15.99 5.44
C THR A 270 9.33 15.05 4.94
N HIS A 271 8.18 15.60 4.52
CA HIS A 271 7.08 14.80 3.98
C HIS A 271 7.46 14.11 2.65
N VAL A 272 8.09 14.84 1.78
CA VAL A 272 8.62 14.34 0.51
C VAL A 272 9.66 13.23 0.75
N SER A 273 10.60 13.44 1.68
CA SER A 273 11.62 12.46 2.02
C SER A 273 11.03 11.15 2.54
N GLY A 274 9.99 11.22 3.38
CA GLY A 274 9.29 10.03 3.87
C GLY A 274 8.59 9.24 2.77
N THR A 275 7.96 9.92 1.82
CA THR A 275 7.34 9.25 0.66
C THR A 275 8.38 8.52 -0.20
N ILE A 276 9.60 9.06 -0.33
CA ILE A 276 10.69 8.40 -1.06
C ILE A 276 11.21 7.19 -0.29
N ALA A 277 11.61 7.39 0.98
CA ALA A 277 12.47 6.45 1.68
C ALA A 277 12.27 6.40 3.21
N ALA A 278 11.06 6.60 3.75
CA ALA A 278 10.82 6.25 5.14
C ALA A 278 11.22 4.80 5.39
N ALA A 279 11.83 4.53 6.56
CA ALA A 279 12.23 3.18 6.96
C ALA A 279 11.00 2.27 6.99
N GLY A 280 11.16 1.01 6.63
CA GLY A 280 9.99 0.16 6.48
C GLY A 280 10.15 -1.19 7.17
N ASN A 281 9.01 -1.79 7.48
CA ASN A 281 8.87 -3.09 8.11
C ASN A 281 9.50 -3.14 9.53
N ASP A 282 9.40 -2.03 10.26
CA ASP A 282 9.97 -1.84 11.60
C ASP A 282 8.90 -1.61 12.69
N GLN A 283 7.60 -1.72 12.34
CA GLN A 283 6.43 -1.55 13.20
C GLN A 283 6.15 -0.07 13.56
N MET A 284 6.79 0.86 12.91
CA MET A 284 6.63 2.29 13.17
C MET A 284 6.11 3.02 11.92
N GLY A 285 5.31 4.04 12.11
CA GLY A 285 4.90 5.04 11.14
C GLY A 285 4.54 4.54 9.75
N VAL A 286 5.20 5.10 8.76
CA VAL A 286 4.98 4.89 7.32
C VAL A 286 6.16 4.17 6.68
N ILE A 287 6.06 3.86 5.38
CA ILE A 287 7.15 3.28 4.59
C ILE A 287 7.33 4.08 3.29
N GLY A 288 8.55 4.24 2.83
CA GLY A 288 8.86 4.86 1.55
C GLY A 288 8.72 3.91 0.37
N VAL A 289 8.63 4.46 -0.85
CA VAL A 289 8.59 3.70 -2.10
C VAL A 289 9.82 2.80 -2.23
N ASP A 290 10.98 3.34 -1.91
CA ASP A 290 12.22 2.58 -1.76
C ASP A 290 12.79 2.77 -0.34
N PHE A 291 12.29 1.99 0.59
CA PHE A 291 12.66 2.03 2.02
C PHE A 291 14.13 1.61 2.29
N GLN A 292 14.91 1.31 1.26
CA GLN A 292 16.36 1.03 1.34
C GLN A 292 17.20 2.16 0.74
N ALA A 293 16.60 3.09 -0.01
CA ALA A 293 17.30 4.25 -0.55
C ALA A 293 17.76 5.20 0.56
N ARG A 294 18.77 6.02 0.27
CA ARG A 294 19.27 7.05 1.16
C ARG A 294 18.81 8.43 0.71
N ILE A 295 18.45 9.28 1.66
CA ILE A 295 18.07 10.67 1.45
C ILE A 295 19.27 11.57 1.69
N MET A 296 19.69 12.30 0.66
CA MET A 296 20.63 13.43 0.75
C MET A 296 19.80 14.72 0.85
N ALA A 297 19.83 15.35 2.01
CA ALA A 297 19.01 16.53 2.28
C ALA A 297 19.71 17.79 1.74
N LEU A 298 19.08 18.48 0.78
CA LEU A 298 19.59 19.71 0.18
C LEU A 298 18.56 20.83 0.40
N ARG A 299 18.74 21.57 1.48
CA ARG A 299 17.81 22.65 1.83
C ARG A 299 18.03 23.85 0.93
N VAL A 300 16.95 24.30 0.26
CA VAL A 300 16.99 25.42 -0.71
C VAL A 300 15.95 26.51 -0.39
N SER A 301 15.38 26.43 0.81
CA SER A 301 14.37 27.40 1.33
C SER A 301 14.76 27.86 2.73
N SER A 302 14.87 29.16 2.94
CA SER A 302 15.11 29.75 4.27
C SER A 302 13.83 29.98 5.09
N ASP A 303 12.68 30.16 4.43
CA ASP A 303 11.39 30.46 5.06
C ASP A 303 10.45 29.25 5.15
N GLY A 304 10.88 28.09 4.63
CA GLY A 304 10.06 26.88 4.59
C GLY A 304 8.92 26.90 3.56
N GLN A 305 8.88 27.88 2.65
CA GLN A 305 7.82 28.08 1.67
C GLN A 305 8.33 28.43 0.27
N THR A 306 9.36 29.27 0.17
CA THR A 306 9.88 29.76 -1.11
C THR A 306 11.29 29.24 -1.39
N ILE A 307 11.55 28.92 -2.64
CA ILE A 307 12.84 28.45 -3.14
C ILE A 307 13.43 29.50 -4.06
N ASN A 308 14.70 29.86 -3.85
CA ASN A 308 15.39 30.76 -4.74
C ASN A 308 16.29 29.98 -5.71
N SER A 309 16.32 30.40 -6.96
CA SER A 309 17.07 29.70 -8.02
C SER A 309 18.57 29.62 -7.77
N ALA A 310 19.16 30.53 -6.98
CA ALA A 310 20.60 30.45 -6.70
C ALA A 310 20.92 29.28 -5.77
N ALA A 311 20.14 29.08 -4.70
CA ALA A 311 20.29 27.95 -3.80
C ALA A 311 19.99 26.62 -4.54
N GLU A 312 18.94 26.59 -5.39
CA GLU A 312 18.63 25.43 -6.22
C GLU A 312 19.79 25.06 -7.15
N ILE A 313 20.36 26.01 -7.89
CA ILE A 313 21.50 25.77 -8.78
C ILE A 313 22.71 25.25 -8.00
N GLN A 314 23.00 25.78 -6.81
CA GLN A 314 24.10 25.32 -5.96
C GLN A 314 23.83 23.88 -5.48
N ALA A 315 22.62 23.54 -5.06
CA ALA A 315 22.23 22.18 -4.68
C ALA A 315 22.36 21.19 -5.84
N LEU A 316 21.96 21.57 -7.06
CA LEU A 316 22.14 20.78 -8.27
C LEU A 316 23.63 20.51 -8.57
N GLN A 317 24.49 21.53 -8.40
CA GLN A 317 25.92 21.39 -8.56
C GLN A 317 26.51 20.45 -7.50
N TYR A 318 26.10 20.59 -6.26
CA TYR A 318 26.51 19.72 -5.15
C TYR A 318 26.15 18.26 -5.42
N ALA A 319 24.87 17.96 -5.72
CA ALA A 319 24.44 16.60 -6.02
C ALA A 319 25.23 15.99 -7.19
N THR A 320 25.51 16.79 -8.23
CA THR A 320 26.33 16.38 -9.38
C THR A 320 27.79 16.16 -9.00
N MET A 321 28.33 17.01 -8.16
CA MET A 321 29.70 16.87 -7.64
C MET A 321 29.85 15.60 -6.82
N MET A 322 28.94 15.34 -5.90
CA MET A 322 28.95 14.13 -5.07
C MET A 322 28.78 12.87 -5.92
N ARG A 323 27.95 12.90 -6.96
CA ARG A 323 27.85 11.82 -7.95
C ARG A 323 29.21 11.55 -8.63
N ASN A 324 29.90 12.59 -9.06
CA ASN A 324 31.21 12.48 -9.71
C ASN A 324 32.32 12.01 -8.74
N ARG A 325 32.13 12.22 -7.43
CA ARG A 325 33.02 11.73 -6.35
C ARG A 325 32.71 10.28 -5.94
N GLY A 326 31.72 9.64 -6.57
CA GLY A 326 31.41 8.23 -6.38
C GLY A 326 30.18 7.95 -5.51
N VAL A 327 29.52 8.96 -4.95
CA VAL A 327 28.22 8.79 -4.27
C VAL A 327 27.17 8.41 -5.32
N ASN A 328 26.45 7.34 -5.10
CA ASN A 328 25.50 6.82 -6.09
C ASN A 328 24.17 7.61 -6.09
N VAL A 329 24.24 8.92 -6.33
CA VAL A 329 23.04 9.77 -6.51
C VAL A 329 22.39 9.41 -7.83
N VAL A 330 21.18 8.88 -7.80
CA VAL A 330 20.44 8.39 -8.99
C VAL A 330 19.25 9.26 -9.38
N ALA A 331 18.72 10.01 -8.43
CA ALA A 331 17.61 10.92 -8.64
C ALA A 331 17.77 12.22 -7.84
N ILE A 332 17.21 13.28 -8.38
CA ILE A 332 16.91 14.52 -7.68
C ILE A 332 15.38 14.65 -7.63
N ASN A 333 14.82 14.86 -6.43
CA ASN A 333 13.44 15.22 -6.25
C ASN A 333 13.29 16.72 -6.12
N ALA A 334 12.51 17.34 -7.01
CA ALA A 334 12.17 18.76 -7.04
C ALA A 334 10.65 18.92 -6.97
N SER A 335 10.12 18.92 -5.75
CA SER A 335 8.68 19.01 -5.49
C SER A 335 8.19 20.46 -5.42
N PHE A 336 8.63 21.28 -6.34
CA PHE A 336 8.30 22.70 -6.43
C PHE A 336 8.19 23.16 -7.89
N GLY A 337 7.68 24.35 -8.10
CA GLY A 337 7.63 24.99 -9.40
C GLY A 337 7.14 26.42 -9.33
N GLY A 338 7.40 27.18 -10.39
CA GLY A 338 7.04 28.58 -10.52
C GLY A 338 8.13 29.39 -11.19
N GLY A 339 7.94 30.71 -11.25
CA GLY A 339 8.95 31.61 -11.82
C GLY A 339 9.09 31.52 -13.35
N GLY A 340 10.14 32.14 -13.86
CA GLY A 340 10.45 32.24 -15.28
C GLY A 340 11.54 31.28 -15.73
N PHE A 341 11.76 31.22 -17.03
CA PHE A 341 12.87 30.44 -17.61
C PHE A 341 14.23 30.94 -17.11
N SER A 342 15.06 30.02 -16.60
CA SER A 342 16.46 30.26 -16.25
C SER A 342 17.36 29.33 -17.07
N SER A 343 18.24 29.92 -17.88
CA SER A 343 19.25 29.15 -18.63
C SER A 343 20.29 28.50 -17.72
N ALA A 344 20.58 29.09 -16.57
CA ALA A 344 21.53 28.56 -15.61
C ALA A 344 20.97 27.32 -14.88
N GLU A 345 19.71 27.38 -14.47
CA GLU A 345 18.98 26.25 -13.87
C GLU A 345 18.87 25.09 -14.87
N SER A 346 18.43 25.37 -16.10
CA SER A 346 18.38 24.38 -17.17
C SER A 346 19.72 23.71 -17.43
N ALA A 347 20.81 24.49 -17.42
CA ALA A 347 22.17 23.95 -17.60
C ALA A 347 22.60 23.09 -16.41
N ALA A 348 22.24 23.45 -15.18
CA ALA A 348 22.55 22.67 -13.98
C ALA A 348 21.79 21.34 -13.96
N ILE A 349 20.51 21.33 -14.35
CA ILE A 349 19.72 20.08 -14.49
C ILE A 349 20.32 19.18 -15.59
N GLN A 350 20.70 19.77 -16.73
CA GLN A 350 21.37 19.01 -17.82
C GLN A 350 22.71 18.44 -17.36
N MET A 351 23.47 19.17 -16.57
CA MET A 351 24.75 18.70 -16.00
C MET A 351 24.54 17.49 -15.09
N ALA A 352 23.51 17.51 -14.23
CA ALA A 352 23.13 16.39 -13.42
C ALA A 352 22.76 15.15 -14.28
N GLY A 353 22.04 15.37 -15.39
CA GLY A 353 21.71 14.33 -16.36
C GLY A 353 22.93 13.70 -17.02
N ASN A 354 23.93 14.51 -17.37
CA ASN A 354 25.20 14.04 -17.94
C ASN A 354 26.01 13.19 -16.94
N ALA A 355 25.82 13.43 -15.64
CA ALA A 355 26.39 12.62 -14.56
C ALA A 355 25.58 11.35 -14.24
N GLY A 356 24.45 11.13 -14.91
CA GLY A 356 23.61 9.94 -14.72
C GLY A 356 22.50 10.10 -13.69
N ILE A 357 22.09 11.33 -13.37
CA ILE A 357 21.02 11.64 -12.40
C ILE A 357 19.74 12.01 -13.12
N ILE A 358 18.63 11.41 -12.72
CA ILE A 358 17.28 11.75 -13.20
C ILE A 358 16.70 12.86 -12.31
N PHE A 359 16.13 13.89 -12.94
CA PHE A 359 15.46 14.99 -12.27
C PHE A 359 13.94 14.78 -12.31
N CYS A 360 13.32 14.55 -11.16
CA CYS A 360 11.90 14.40 -11.01
C CYS A 360 11.27 15.73 -10.60
N ALA A 361 10.39 16.30 -11.44
CA ALA A 361 9.79 17.60 -11.25
C ALA A 361 8.27 17.50 -11.02
N ALA A 362 7.76 18.22 -10.04
CA ALA A 362 6.32 18.42 -9.86
C ALA A 362 5.73 19.23 -11.03
N ALA A 363 4.58 18.82 -11.55
CA ALA A 363 3.91 19.57 -12.62
C ALA A 363 3.41 20.94 -12.13
N GLY A 364 2.89 21.05 -10.91
CA GLY A 364 2.30 22.25 -10.33
C GLY A 364 0.84 22.04 -9.92
N ASN A 365 0.31 22.99 -9.15
CA ASN A 365 -0.98 22.85 -8.46
C ASN A 365 -1.98 23.98 -8.84
N SER A 366 -1.97 24.39 -10.09
CA SER A 366 -2.78 25.54 -10.57
C SER A 366 -3.79 25.16 -11.66
N SER A 367 -3.96 23.83 -11.92
CA SER A 367 -4.83 23.30 -12.99
C SER A 367 -4.44 23.83 -14.40
N LEU A 368 -3.16 24.13 -14.61
CA LEU A 368 -2.65 24.70 -15.86
C LEU A 368 -2.33 23.60 -16.87
N ASN A 369 -2.60 23.91 -18.16
CA ASN A 369 -2.19 23.06 -19.27
C ASN A 369 -0.78 23.45 -19.74
N HIS A 370 0.23 22.64 -19.46
CA HIS A 370 1.61 22.87 -19.84
C HIS A 370 1.88 22.80 -21.34
N ASN A 371 0.95 22.30 -22.15
CA ASN A 371 1.06 22.39 -23.60
C ASN A 371 0.92 23.85 -24.10
N THR A 372 0.33 24.73 -23.28
CA THR A 372 0.07 26.14 -23.61
C THR A 372 0.72 27.13 -22.64
N THR A 373 1.00 26.71 -21.42
CA THR A 373 1.53 27.56 -20.34
C THR A 373 2.76 26.92 -19.73
N SER A 374 3.91 27.57 -19.81
CA SER A 374 5.15 27.02 -19.24
C SER A 374 5.22 27.28 -17.74
N VAL A 375 5.60 26.25 -16.99
CA VAL A 375 5.90 26.29 -15.54
C VAL A 375 7.28 25.65 -15.34
N PHE A 376 8.21 26.33 -14.67
CA PHE A 376 9.58 25.85 -14.49
C PHE A 376 9.77 25.35 -13.04
N PRO A 377 10.61 24.28 -12.86
CA PRO A 377 11.47 23.59 -13.85
C PRO A 377 10.75 22.62 -14.78
N ALA A 378 9.51 22.22 -14.52
CA ALA A 378 8.77 21.17 -15.27
C ALA A 378 8.79 21.36 -16.79
N SER A 379 8.83 22.61 -17.29
CA SER A 379 8.78 22.92 -18.71
C SER A 379 10.13 22.95 -19.45
N TYR A 380 11.25 22.60 -18.80
CA TYR A 380 12.57 22.55 -19.49
C TYR A 380 12.67 21.39 -20.50
N ARG A 381 11.97 20.28 -20.29
CA ARG A 381 11.92 19.11 -21.20
C ARG A 381 13.30 18.53 -21.54
N LEU A 382 14.16 18.47 -20.55
CA LEU A 382 15.48 17.85 -20.70
C LEU A 382 15.37 16.32 -20.72
N SER A 383 16.30 15.65 -21.36
CA SER A 383 16.27 14.20 -21.58
C SER A 383 16.41 13.36 -20.29
N ASN A 384 16.84 13.98 -19.18
CA ASN A 384 16.97 13.37 -17.87
C ASN A 384 15.83 13.74 -16.90
N MET A 385 14.74 14.31 -17.40
CA MET A 385 13.61 14.73 -16.59
C MET A 385 12.44 13.77 -16.66
N ILE A 386 11.70 13.67 -15.55
CA ILE A 386 10.36 13.09 -15.46
C ILE A 386 9.47 14.12 -14.77
N VAL A 387 8.39 14.54 -15.45
CA VAL A 387 7.42 15.53 -14.93
C VAL A 387 6.16 14.82 -14.47
N VAL A 388 5.72 15.10 -13.25
CA VAL A 388 4.75 14.28 -12.53
C VAL A 388 3.49 15.09 -12.19
N ALA A 389 2.33 14.62 -12.65
CA ALA A 389 1.00 15.09 -12.25
C ALA A 389 0.50 14.33 -11.03
N ALA A 390 -0.49 14.88 -10.31
CA ALA A 390 -1.13 14.24 -9.18
C ALA A 390 -2.41 13.50 -9.59
N SER A 391 -2.58 12.25 -9.15
CA SER A 391 -3.84 11.51 -9.20
C SER A 391 -4.44 11.33 -7.81
N ASP A 392 -5.76 11.13 -7.77
CA ASP A 392 -6.50 10.78 -6.56
C ASP A 392 -6.67 9.26 -6.39
N GLN A 393 -7.46 8.86 -5.38
CA GLN A 393 -7.72 7.47 -4.99
C GLN A 393 -8.60 6.67 -5.98
N ASP A 394 -9.12 7.33 -7.02
CA ASP A 394 -9.93 6.76 -8.10
C ASP A 394 -9.22 6.85 -9.47
N ASP A 395 -7.90 7.08 -9.45
CA ASP A 395 -7.08 7.32 -10.66
C ASP A 395 -7.54 8.50 -11.54
N ALA A 396 -8.34 9.42 -11.00
CA ALA A 396 -8.62 10.66 -11.67
C ALA A 396 -7.48 11.66 -11.46
N LEU A 397 -7.28 12.57 -12.44
CA LEU A 397 -6.37 13.69 -12.25
C LEU A 397 -6.89 14.55 -11.10
N ALA A 398 -6.05 14.86 -10.12
CA ALA A 398 -6.43 15.74 -9.00
C ALA A 398 -6.87 17.11 -9.54
N GLY A 399 -7.96 17.66 -8.98
CA GLY A 399 -8.56 18.89 -9.52
C GLY A 399 -7.64 20.11 -9.54
N PHE A 400 -6.61 20.12 -8.69
CA PHE A 400 -5.59 21.16 -8.64
C PHE A 400 -4.41 20.89 -9.59
N SER A 401 -4.18 19.63 -10.02
CA SER A 401 -2.97 19.25 -10.73
C SER A 401 -2.83 19.94 -12.08
N ASP A 402 -1.66 20.48 -12.32
CA ASP A 402 -1.26 20.86 -13.68
C ASP A 402 -1.10 19.62 -14.54
N PHE A 403 -1.29 19.76 -15.84
CA PHE A 403 -1.34 18.66 -16.81
C PHE A 403 -0.78 19.07 -18.18
N GLY A 404 -0.57 18.09 -19.05
CA GLY A 404 -0.13 18.36 -20.43
C GLY A 404 0.21 17.09 -21.17
N SER A 405 -0.57 16.75 -22.22
CA SER A 405 -0.44 15.51 -22.99
C SER A 405 0.89 15.32 -23.71
N THR A 406 1.73 16.36 -23.80
CA THR A 406 3.07 16.30 -24.41
C THR A 406 4.19 16.78 -23.47
N THR A 407 3.84 17.29 -22.31
CA THR A 407 4.75 18.05 -21.44
C THR A 407 4.84 17.49 -20.01
N VAL A 408 3.79 16.82 -19.55
CA VAL A 408 3.76 16.11 -18.28
C VAL A 408 3.78 14.62 -18.57
N ASP A 409 4.69 13.87 -17.96
CA ASP A 409 5.02 12.51 -18.40
C ASP A 409 4.03 11.45 -17.93
N LEU A 410 3.73 11.43 -16.63
CA LEU A 410 2.82 10.47 -16.02
C LEU A 410 2.12 11.10 -14.81
N ALA A 411 1.14 10.41 -14.27
CA ALA A 411 0.56 10.73 -12.97
C ALA A 411 1.08 9.77 -11.88
N ALA A 412 1.07 10.24 -10.64
CA ALA A 412 1.29 9.42 -9.45
C ALA A 412 0.35 9.90 -8.33
N PRO A 413 0.10 9.09 -7.28
CA PRO A 413 -0.74 9.49 -6.15
C PRO A 413 -0.29 10.80 -5.52
N GLY A 414 -1.20 11.77 -5.43
CA GLY A 414 -0.90 13.11 -4.90
C GLY A 414 -2.02 13.72 -4.07
N VAL A 415 -3.05 12.94 -3.70
CA VAL A 415 -4.17 13.37 -2.84
C VAL A 415 -4.21 12.48 -1.61
N ASN A 416 -4.38 13.07 -0.43
CA ASN A 416 -4.40 12.34 0.85
C ASN A 416 -3.17 11.43 1.03
N ILE A 417 -1.98 11.95 0.78
CA ILE A 417 -0.73 11.19 0.93
C ILE A 417 -0.20 11.35 2.35
N LEU A 418 -0.16 10.24 3.08
CA LEU A 418 0.37 10.17 4.43
C LEU A 418 1.88 9.98 4.39
N SER A 419 2.62 10.88 5.07
CA SER A 419 4.07 10.78 5.20
C SER A 419 4.57 11.53 6.45
N THR A 420 5.88 11.47 6.69
CA THR A 420 6.58 12.08 7.83
C THR A 420 6.53 13.60 7.81
N VAL A 421 6.49 14.22 8.99
CA VAL A 421 6.71 15.67 9.17
C VAL A 421 7.66 15.89 10.35
N PRO A 422 8.35 17.05 10.45
CA PRO A 422 9.34 17.26 11.49
C PRO A 422 8.78 17.04 12.89
N THR A 423 9.57 16.36 13.72
CA THR A 423 9.22 16.08 15.12
C THR A 423 9.29 17.33 16.02
N SER A 424 9.89 18.41 15.52
CA SER A 424 10.00 19.72 16.20
C SER A 424 9.03 20.77 15.66
N LEU A 425 8.10 20.38 14.77
CA LEU A 425 7.20 21.31 14.09
C LEU A 425 6.21 21.98 15.06
N ASP A 426 5.98 23.28 14.87
CA ASP A 426 4.82 23.94 15.49
C ASP A 426 3.53 23.50 14.77
N THR A 427 2.72 22.75 15.48
CA THR A 427 1.48 22.17 14.92
C THR A 427 0.44 23.21 14.51
N ALA A 428 0.58 24.48 14.96
CA ALA A 428 -0.28 25.56 14.49
C ALA A 428 -0.01 25.97 13.05
N SER A 429 1.15 25.61 12.49
CA SER A 429 1.53 25.89 11.10
C SER A 429 1.00 24.85 10.11
N LEU A 430 0.49 23.72 10.58
CA LEU A 430 -0.04 22.66 9.70
C LEU A 430 -1.42 23.03 9.14
N PRO A 431 -1.67 22.78 7.84
CA PRO A 431 -2.93 23.18 7.20
C PRO A 431 -4.14 22.38 7.71
N ASN A 432 -3.99 21.11 8.02
CA ASN A 432 -5.05 20.24 8.56
C ASN A 432 -4.42 19.22 9.51
N PRO A 433 -4.04 19.64 10.73
CA PRO A 433 -3.26 18.80 11.61
C PRO A 433 -4.06 17.57 12.03
N THR A 434 -3.57 16.39 11.65
CA THR A 434 -4.11 15.08 11.99
C THR A 434 -3.11 14.32 12.85
N GLY A 435 -3.58 13.26 13.47
CA GLY A 435 -2.75 12.34 14.21
C GLY A 435 -3.52 11.05 14.43
N GLU A 436 -2.87 10.06 15.01
CA GLU A 436 -3.46 8.75 15.15
C GLU A 436 -3.25 8.13 16.52
N VAL A 437 -4.25 7.38 16.92
CA VAL A 437 -4.21 6.51 18.09
C VAL A 437 -4.35 5.06 17.57
N ALA A 438 -3.36 4.23 17.80
CA ALA A 438 -3.41 2.81 17.43
C ALA A 438 -3.55 1.92 18.65
N GLN A 439 -4.47 0.96 18.60
CA GLN A 439 -4.57 -0.15 19.57
C GLN A 439 -4.28 -1.46 18.84
N GLY A 440 -3.03 -1.90 18.86
CA GLY A 440 -2.58 -2.99 18.00
C GLY A 440 -2.77 -2.61 16.51
N THR A 441 -3.52 -3.40 15.77
CA THR A 441 -3.87 -3.13 14.36
C THR A 441 -5.13 -2.27 14.18
N ASN A 442 -5.80 -1.88 15.25
CA ASN A 442 -6.98 -1.02 15.18
C ASN A 442 -6.55 0.45 15.24
N LEU A 443 -6.70 1.15 14.13
CA LEU A 443 -6.40 2.56 13.99
C LEU A 443 -7.62 3.41 14.30
N ILE A 444 -7.41 4.45 15.10
CA ILE A 444 -8.42 5.43 15.50
C ILE A 444 -7.98 6.78 14.95
N SER A 445 -8.73 7.28 13.97
CA SER A 445 -8.47 8.61 13.40
C SER A 445 -8.63 9.70 14.46
N ALA A 446 -7.65 10.58 14.54
CA ALA A 446 -7.59 11.64 15.54
C ALA A 446 -7.22 12.98 14.92
N ASN A 447 -7.75 14.06 15.46
CA ASN A 447 -7.30 15.41 15.15
C ASN A 447 -6.19 15.81 16.11
N LEU A 448 -5.13 16.41 15.60
CA LEU A 448 -4.11 16.99 16.44
C LEU A 448 -4.66 18.25 17.13
N VAL A 449 -4.48 18.36 18.44
CA VAL A 449 -4.84 19.58 19.16
C VAL A 449 -3.80 20.65 18.85
N ALA A 450 -4.22 21.81 18.34
CA ALA A 450 -3.31 22.89 17.94
C ALA A 450 -2.37 23.29 19.09
N PHE A 451 -1.11 23.53 18.80
CA PHE A 451 0.01 23.74 19.73
C PHE A 451 0.43 22.49 20.53
N SER A 452 -0.05 21.32 20.18
CA SER A 452 0.39 20.05 20.77
C SER A 452 1.87 19.76 20.48
N GLY A 453 2.51 19.00 21.34
CA GLY A 453 3.82 18.42 21.03
C GLY A 453 3.71 17.38 19.91
N MET A 454 4.85 17.11 19.26
CA MET A 454 4.97 16.14 18.16
C MET A 454 5.69 14.87 18.62
N THR A 455 5.38 13.76 18.00
CA THR A 455 6.06 12.47 18.21
C THR A 455 5.89 11.55 17.01
N ALA A 456 6.90 10.82 16.64
CA ALA A 456 6.81 9.74 15.66
C ALA A 456 6.03 8.53 16.20
N GLY A 457 6.08 8.30 17.53
CA GLY A 457 5.28 7.26 18.18
C GLY A 457 5.58 7.15 19.68
N ILE A 458 4.54 7.18 20.48
CA ILE A 458 4.59 6.84 21.91
C ILE A 458 3.67 5.64 22.14
N THR A 459 4.25 4.48 22.34
CA THR A 459 3.49 3.28 22.75
C THR A 459 3.56 3.14 24.27
N ALA A 460 2.40 3.26 24.92
CA ALA A 460 2.30 3.18 26.38
C ALA A 460 0.87 2.80 26.80
N THR A 461 0.69 2.57 28.09
CA THR A 461 -0.62 2.25 28.65
C THR A 461 -1.46 3.53 28.79
N ALA A 462 -2.67 3.54 28.28
CA ALA A 462 -3.65 4.59 28.51
C ALA A 462 -4.43 4.33 29.79
N PHE A 463 -4.59 5.36 30.61
CA PHE A 463 -5.36 5.33 31.85
C PHE A 463 -6.51 6.33 31.77
N ASP A 464 -7.70 5.95 32.21
CA ASP A 464 -8.83 6.88 32.33
C ASP A 464 -8.54 7.96 33.38
N CYS A 465 -8.60 9.19 32.94
CA CYS A 465 -8.40 10.40 33.74
C CYS A 465 -9.68 11.27 33.81
N GLY A 466 -10.84 10.68 33.59
CA GLY A 466 -12.15 11.33 33.67
C GLY A 466 -12.18 12.69 32.97
N LEU A 467 -12.64 13.73 33.66
CA LEU A 467 -12.72 15.08 33.10
C LEU A 467 -11.38 15.86 33.14
N GLY A 468 -10.29 15.24 33.61
CA GLY A 468 -8.95 15.84 33.64
C GLY A 468 -8.72 16.82 34.80
N PHE A 469 -9.48 16.75 35.89
CA PHE A 469 -9.15 17.45 37.13
C PHE A 469 -7.89 16.84 37.77
N PRO A 470 -7.08 17.59 38.52
CA PRO A 470 -5.85 17.06 39.14
C PRO A 470 -6.05 15.77 39.93
N THR A 471 -7.21 15.60 40.55
CA THR A 471 -7.56 14.40 41.32
C THR A 471 -8.00 13.18 40.48
N ASN A 472 -8.19 13.38 39.18
CA ASN A 472 -8.61 12.31 38.29
C ASN A 472 -7.42 11.47 37.73
N PHE A 473 -6.18 11.94 37.92
CA PHE A 473 -5.01 11.25 37.37
C PHE A 473 -4.51 10.18 38.35
N PRO A 474 -4.58 8.92 38.00
CA PRO A 474 -3.98 7.86 38.84
C PRO A 474 -2.45 7.98 38.80
N PRO A 475 -1.74 7.64 39.90
CA PRO A 475 -0.26 7.67 39.92
C PRO A 475 0.39 6.89 38.78
N ALA A 476 -0.27 5.85 38.28
CA ALA A 476 0.20 5.02 37.18
C ALA A 476 0.22 5.75 35.83
N VAL A 477 -0.40 6.92 35.68
CA VAL A 477 -0.37 7.70 34.42
C VAL A 477 1.01 8.28 34.12
N SER A 478 1.86 8.39 35.14
CA SER A 478 3.24 8.85 34.98
C SER A 478 4.00 7.96 33.99
N ASN A 479 4.66 8.57 33.00
CA ASN A 479 5.31 7.91 31.86
C ASN A 479 4.37 7.13 30.95
N ASN A 480 3.05 7.34 31.04
CA ASN A 480 2.01 6.69 30.26
C ASN A 480 1.10 7.72 29.57
N ILE A 481 -0.04 7.29 29.02
CA ILE A 481 -0.97 8.11 28.24
C ILE A 481 -2.19 8.43 29.10
N ALA A 482 -2.57 9.71 29.15
CA ALA A 482 -3.80 10.16 29.81
C ALA A 482 -4.97 10.12 28.82
N LEU A 483 -6.00 9.30 29.07
CA LEU A 483 -7.26 9.31 28.36
C LEU A 483 -8.24 10.22 29.10
N ILE A 484 -8.70 11.31 28.46
CA ILE A 484 -9.42 12.41 29.14
C ILE A 484 -10.74 12.68 28.41
N SER A 485 -11.85 12.78 29.12
CA SER A 485 -13.13 13.21 28.56
C SER A 485 -13.14 14.74 28.32
N ARG A 486 -13.64 15.17 27.16
CA ARG A 486 -13.99 16.57 26.92
C ARG A 486 -15.08 17.03 27.91
N GLY A 487 -15.09 18.28 28.25
CA GLY A 487 -16.10 18.90 29.18
C GLY A 487 -15.47 20.00 30.04
N THR A 488 -16.07 20.37 31.09
CA THR A 488 -15.86 21.47 32.04
C THR A 488 -14.54 22.29 31.98
N LEU A 489 -13.37 21.61 31.93
CA LEU A 489 -12.04 22.28 31.85
C LEU A 489 -11.68 22.60 30.39
N SER A 490 -10.92 23.68 30.19
CA SER A 490 -10.27 23.99 28.92
C SER A 490 -9.27 22.86 28.53
N PHE A 491 -8.96 22.72 27.24
CA PHE A 491 -7.95 21.75 26.80
C PHE A 491 -6.59 22.04 27.42
N THR A 492 -6.18 23.31 27.47
CA THR A 492 -4.96 23.76 28.13
C THR A 492 -4.89 23.26 29.57
N GLN A 493 -5.97 23.45 30.36
CA GLN A 493 -6.01 22.96 31.74
C GLN A 493 -5.92 21.46 31.87
N LYS A 494 -6.62 20.68 30.98
CA LYS A 494 -6.57 19.24 30.97
C LYS A 494 -5.17 18.74 30.70
N VAL A 495 -4.53 19.29 29.68
CA VAL A 495 -3.18 18.86 29.24
C VAL A 495 -2.10 19.34 30.24
N SER A 496 -2.26 20.54 30.85
CA SER A 496 -1.39 20.98 31.94
C SER A 496 -1.46 20.01 33.14
N ASN A 497 -2.67 19.56 33.51
CA ASN A 497 -2.84 18.60 34.60
C ASN A 497 -2.26 17.22 34.23
N ALA A 498 -2.40 16.78 32.97
CA ALA A 498 -1.77 15.53 32.48
C ALA A 498 -0.24 15.61 32.53
N LEU A 499 0.33 16.74 32.08
CA LEU A 499 1.76 17.00 32.14
C LEU A 499 2.26 17.02 33.60
N ALA A 500 1.55 17.67 34.49
CA ALA A 500 1.87 17.70 35.91
C ALA A 500 1.80 16.35 36.59
N ALA A 501 0.92 15.45 36.09
CA ALA A 501 0.84 14.04 36.50
C ALA A 501 1.92 13.14 35.85
N GLY A 502 2.77 13.71 34.98
CA GLY A 502 3.86 12.99 34.30
C GLY A 502 3.43 12.17 33.09
N ALA A 503 2.25 12.42 32.50
CA ALA A 503 1.82 11.77 31.28
C ALA A 503 2.73 12.15 30.10
N LYS A 504 3.09 11.16 29.26
CA LYS A 504 3.89 11.38 28.04
C LYS A 504 3.06 11.87 26.87
N ALA A 505 1.76 11.53 26.84
CA ALA A 505 0.80 11.97 25.84
C ALA A 505 -0.59 12.08 26.44
N ALA A 506 -1.47 12.84 25.78
CA ALA A 506 -2.87 12.95 26.15
C ALA A 506 -3.78 12.62 24.96
N VAL A 507 -4.81 11.82 25.19
CA VAL A 507 -5.88 11.55 24.23
C VAL A 507 -7.17 12.09 24.81
N ILE A 508 -7.78 13.06 24.16
CA ILE A 508 -9.02 13.69 24.61
C ILE A 508 -10.15 13.21 23.74
N TYR A 509 -11.13 12.51 24.32
CA TYR A 509 -12.29 12.07 23.56
C TYR A 509 -13.49 13.04 23.74
N ASN A 510 -14.29 13.14 22.66
CA ASN A 510 -15.42 14.06 22.63
C ASN A 510 -16.50 13.67 23.66
N ASN A 511 -17.29 14.66 24.11
CA ASN A 511 -18.48 14.48 24.94
C ASN A 511 -19.80 14.52 24.14
N ALA A 512 -19.70 14.59 22.82
CA ALA A 512 -20.78 14.49 21.84
C ALA A 512 -20.34 13.58 20.69
N SER A 513 -21.29 13.12 19.86
CA SER A 513 -20.98 12.27 18.71
C SER A 513 -20.03 12.95 17.71
N GLY A 514 -19.12 12.16 17.10
CA GLY A 514 -18.14 12.60 16.14
C GLY A 514 -16.84 13.10 16.77
N ASN A 515 -15.87 13.42 15.91
CA ASN A 515 -14.57 13.97 16.28
C ASN A 515 -14.71 15.50 16.53
N PHE A 516 -13.64 16.15 17.00
CA PHE A 516 -13.62 17.59 17.24
C PHE A 516 -12.21 18.15 17.03
N GLN A 517 -12.13 19.46 16.90
CA GLN A 517 -10.86 20.20 16.91
C GLN A 517 -10.70 20.92 18.23
N GLY A 518 -9.45 21.06 18.68
CA GLY A 518 -9.09 21.73 19.92
C GLY A 518 -7.82 22.57 19.77
N THR A 519 -7.55 23.44 20.76
CA THR A 519 -6.32 24.23 20.81
C THR A 519 -5.83 24.37 22.25
N LEU A 520 -4.51 24.31 22.44
CA LEU A 520 -3.84 24.65 23.71
C LEU A 520 -3.60 26.16 23.86
N GLN A 521 -4.02 26.94 22.87
CA GLN A 521 -4.01 28.42 22.83
C GLN A 521 -2.64 29.05 22.58
N ASN A 522 -1.56 28.49 23.08
CA ASN A 522 -0.21 29.06 22.94
C ASN A 522 0.82 27.95 22.80
N ALA A 523 1.90 28.23 22.06
CA ALA A 523 3.08 27.39 22.04
C ALA A 523 3.65 27.17 23.44
N GLY A 524 4.17 25.97 23.70
CA GLY A 524 4.72 25.60 25.01
C GLY A 524 5.31 24.17 24.93
N ASN A 525 5.93 23.74 25.99
CA ASN A 525 6.42 22.37 26.09
C ASN A 525 5.27 21.38 26.42
N TRP A 526 4.34 21.24 25.46
CA TRP A 526 3.18 20.40 25.63
C TRP A 526 3.49 18.95 25.22
N PRO A 527 2.90 17.95 25.91
CA PRO A 527 2.95 16.57 25.43
C PRO A 527 2.12 16.42 24.14
N PRO A 528 2.42 15.43 23.29
CA PRO A 528 1.56 15.05 22.16
C PRO A 528 0.12 14.88 22.63
N THR A 529 -0.81 15.61 21.98
CA THR A 529 -2.22 15.67 22.41
C THR A 529 -3.15 15.52 21.22
N LEU A 530 -3.98 14.48 21.25
CA LEU A 530 -4.91 14.11 20.19
C LEU A 530 -6.36 14.21 20.66
N ALA A 531 -7.24 14.59 19.74
CA ALA A 531 -8.69 14.62 19.90
C ALA A 531 -9.32 13.47 19.07
N ILE A 532 -10.14 12.65 19.72
CA ILE A 532 -10.81 11.51 19.07
C ILE A 532 -12.33 11.57 19.24
N ALA A 533 -13.05 10.81 18.44
CA ALA A 533 -14.50 10.72 18.52
C ALA A 533 -14.97 10.13 19.87
N GLN A 534 -16.19 10.49 20.28
CA GLN A 534 -16.78 9.99 21.51
C GLN A 534 -16.84 8.45 21.57
N ALA A 535 -17.29 7.81 20.48
CA ALA A 535 -17.43 6.36 20.43
C ALA A 535 -16.11 5.64 20.67
N ASP A 536 -15.02 6.13 20.04
CA ASP A 536 -13.70 5.55 20.17
C ASP A 536 -13.13 5.76 21.58
N GLY A 537 -13.34 6.95 22.14
CA GLY A 537 -12.93 7.25 23.51
C GLY A 537 -13.62 6.41 24.56
N LEU A 538 -14.91 6.18 24.43
CA LEU A 538 -15.67 5.29 25.33
C LEU A 538 -15.22 3.84 25.18
N ALA A 539 -14.98 3.38 23.94
CA ALA A 539 -14.46 2.04 23.69
C ALA A 539 -13.04 1.81 24.27
N LEU A 540 -12.19 2.84 24.28
CA LEU A 540 -10.91 2.80 24.97
C LEU A 540 -11.10 2.82 26.49
N GLN A 541 -11.96 3.69 27.02
CA GLN A 541 -12.24 3.84 28.45
C GLN A 541 -12.67 2.52 29.09
N GLU A 542 -13.59 1.78 28.43
CA GLU A 542 -14.06 0.47 28.90
C GLU A 542 -12.96 -0.57 29.04
N ARG A 543 -11.83 -0.37 28.34
CA ARG A 543 -10.69 -1.29 28.28
C ARG A 543 -9.50 -0.82 29.11
N THR A 544 -9.55 0.36 29.74
CA THR A 544 -8.41 0.87 30.49
C THR A 544 -8.11 -0.01 31.74
N PRO A 545 -6.84 -0.27 32.07
CA PRO A 545 -5.64 0.17 31.35
C PRO A 545 -5.41 -0.62 30.05
N VAL A 546 -5.16 0.09 28.94
CA VAL A 546 -4.97 -0.49 27.60
C VAL A 546 -3.75 0.12 26.92
N THR A 547 -2.93 -0.71 26.25
CA THR A 547 -1.79 -0.22 25.50
C THR A 547 -2.25 0.42 24.18
N VAL A 548 -1.83 1.66 23.94
CA VAL A 548 -2.07 2.38 22.70
C VAL A 548 -0.79 3.06 22.22
N THR A 549 -0.70 3.30 20.92
CA THR A 549 0.34 4.13 20.30
C THR A 549 -0.26 5.46 19.88
N VAL A 550 0.41 6.56 20.19
CA VAL A 550 0.07 7.92 19.76
C VAL A 550 1.14 8.39 18.81
N ALA A 551 0.77 8.79 17.60
CA ALA A 551 1.67 9.33 16.58
C ALA A 551 1.13 10.67 16.06
N THR A 552 2.00 11.68 15.93
CA THR A 552 1.65 13.04 15.50
C THR A 552 2.58 13.60 14.43
N ALA A 553 3.78 13.02 14.24
CA ALA A 553 4.76 13.45 13.25
C ALA A 553 4.55 12.84 11.87
N TYR A 554 3.30 12.60 11.50
CA TYR A 554 2.84 12.11 10.18
C TYR A 554 1.59 12.89 9.78
N GLN A 555 1.55 13.35 8.52
CA GLN A 555 0.45 14.18 8.05
C GLN A 555 0.00 13.76 6.65
N PHE A 556 -1.29 13.99 6.38
CA PHE A 556 -1.84 13.90 5.03
C PHE A 556 -1.66 15.21 4.31
N LEU A 557 -1.02 15.17 3.14
CA LEU A 557 -0.88 16.35 2.28
C LEU A 557 -1.35 16.03 0.86
N ASP A 558 -1.72 17.11 0.15
CA ASP A 558 -2.17 17.08 -1.24
C ASP A 558 -1.21 17.90 -2.11
N GLY A 559 -0.90 17.43 -3.31
CA GLY A 559 -0.07 18.18 -4.26
C GLY A 559 0.62 17.28 -5.28
N THR A 560 1.00 17.86 -6.42
CA THR A 560 1.98 17.27 -7.33
C THR A 560 3.33 17.09 -6.63
N SER A 561 3.58 17.87 -5.57
CA SER A 561 4.70 17.70 -4.65
C SER A 561 4.69 16.36 -3.92
N MET A 562 3.52 15.76 -3.65
CA MET A 562 3.38 14.45 -3.03
C MET A 562 3.39 13.33 -4.07
N ALA A 563 3.05 13.63 -5.31
CA ALA A 563 3.13 12.70 -6.44
C ALA A 563 4.58 12.47 -6.90
N THR A 564 5.38 13.53 -6.96
CA THR A 564 6.77 13.50 -7.45
C THR A 564 7.67 12.55 -6.68
N PRO A 565 7.66 12.50 -5.33
CA PRO A 565 8.52 11.58 -4.57
C PRO A 565 8.17 10.11 -4.79
N HIS A 566 6.94 9.75 -5.15
CA HIS A 566 6.64 8.38 -5.58
C HIS A 566 7.47 8.00 -6.83
N VAL A 567 7.64 8.94 -7.76
CA VAL A 567 8.44 8.71 -8.98
C VAL A 567 9.94 8.73 -8.67
N ALA A 568 10.41 9.63 -7.78
CA ALA A 568 11.81 9.65 -7.36
C ALA A 568 12.20 8.35 -6.62
N GLY A 569 11.31 7.83 -5.77
CA GLY A 569 11.46 6.52 -5.15
C GLY A 569 11.44 5.37 -6.17
N ALA A 570 10.60 5.46 -7.21
CA ALA A 570 10.61 4.50 -8.31
C ALA A 570 11.91 4.53 -9.11
N VAL A 571 12.53 5.70 -9.31
CA VAL A 571 13.87 5.82 -9.92
C VAL A 571 14.92 5.13 -9.07
N ALA A 572 14.86 5.31 -7.74
CA ALA A 572 15.78 4.64 -6.81
C ALA A 572 15.60 3.13 -6.86
N LEU A 573 14.36 2.65 -6.77
CA LEU A 573 14.02 1.23 -6.85
C LEU A 573 14.46 0.60 -8.18
N ALA A 574 14.28 1.30 -9.30
CA ALA A 574 14.78 0.86 -10.60
C ALA A 574 16.31 0.81 -10.65
N ALA A 575 16.99 1.83 -10.12
CA ALA A 575 18.44 1.87 -10.08
C ALA A 575 19.05 0.74 -9.24
N MET A 576 18.40 0.39 -8.16
CA MET A 576 18.80 -0.71 -7.27
C MET A 576 18.65 -2.07 -7.95
N ASN A 577 17.54 -2.27 -8.67
CA ASN A 577 17.24 -3.54 -9.34
C ASN A 577 17.99 -3.70 -10.69
N PHE A 578 18.22 -2.59 -11.40
CA PHE A 578 18.85 -2.55 -12.73
C PHE A 578 20.03 -1.56 -12.77
N PRO A 579 21.12 -1.83 -12.02
CA PRO A 579 22.22 -0.87 -11.86
C PRO A 579 22.98 -0.55 -13.16
N GLY A 580 22.88 -1.40 -14.18
CA GLY A 580 23.51 -1.19 -15.50
C GLY A 580 22.70 -0.32 -16.46
N GLU A 581 21.49 0.11 -16.11
CA GLU A 581 20.67 0.95 -16.99
C GLU A 581 21.17 2.39 -17.03
N THR A 582 21.20 2.95 -18.23
CA THR A 582 21.41 4.38 -18.48
C THR A 582 20.19 5.19 -18.01
N VAL A 583 20.34 6.51 -17.87
CA VAL A 583 19.24 7.45 -17.59
C VAL A 583 18.06 7.22 -18.54
N ALA A 584 18.32 7.14 -19.85
CA ALA A 584 17.27 6.97 -20.85
C ALA A 584 16.53 5.63 -20.71
N GLN A 585 17.27 4.54 -20.44
CA GLN A 585 16.66 3.21 -20.22
C GLN A 585 15.80 3.18 -18.97
N ARG A 586 16.28 3.77 -17.87
CA ARG A 586 15.53 3.84 -16.60
C ARG A 586 14.26 4.69 -16.72
N ILE A 587 14.33 5.84 -17.40
CA ILE A 587 13.15 6.65 -17.72
C ILE A 587 12.18 5.84 -18.59
N GLN A 588 12.67 5.16 -19.63
CA GLN A 588 11.83 4.32 -20.48
C GLN A 588 11.18 3.16 -19.72
N ARG A 589 11.91 2.54 -18.77
CA ARG A 589 11.36 1.49 -17.90
C ARG A 589 10.19 2.01 -17.08
N ILE A 590 10.32 3.17 -16.47
CA ILE A 590 9.24 3.77 -15.65
C ILE A 590 8.06 4.17 -16.53
N LEU A 591 8.31 4.94 -17.59
CA LEU A 591 7.25 5.51 -18.43
C LEU A 591 6.58 4.50 -19.38
N GLY A 592 7.31 3.45 -19.76
CA GLY A 592 6.79 2.35 -20.60
C GLY A 592 5.93 1.35 -19.85
N ASN A 593 5.95 1.37 -18.53
CA ASN A 593 5.30 0.38 -17.68
C ASN A 593 4.27 0.98 -16.69
N VAL A 594 3.68 2.11 -17.06
CA VAL A 594 2.57 2.72 -16.30
C VAL A 594 1.27 1.93 -16.47
N ASP A 595 0.36 2.09 -15.53
CA ASP A 595 -1.04 1.68 -15.71
C ASP A 595 -1.79 2.72 -16.55
N ILE A 596 -2.14 2.37 -17.77
CA ILE A 596 -2.93 3.24 -18.65
C ILE A 596 -4.33 3.38 -18.06
N LYS A 597 -4.75 4.63 -17.83
CA LYS A 597 -6.05 4.96 -17.24
C LYS A 597 -6.85 5.86 -18.17
N PRO A 598 -8.11 5.51 -18.47
CA PRO A 598 -8.96 6.37 -19.33
C PRO A 598 -9.10 7.79 -18.79
N SER A 599 -9.12 7.96 -17.47
CA SER A 599 -9.20 9.23 -16.74
C SER A 599 -7.99 10.14 -16.97
N LEU A 600 -6.82 9.58 -17.31
CA LEU A 600 -5.56 10.30 -17.55
C LEU A 600 -5.24 10.46 -19.03
N SER A 601 -6.06 9.88 -19.91
CA SER A 601 -5.87 9.92 -21.37
C SER A 601 -5.94 11.36 -21.89
N GLY A 602 -4.89 11.80 -22.60
CA GLY A 602 -4.77 13.17 -23.12
C GLY A 602 -4.44 14.24 -22.07
N LEU A 603 -4.28 13.85 -20.80
CA LEU A 603 -3.90 14.75 -19.70
C LEU A 603 -2.41 14.64 -19.35
N VAL A 604 -1.84 13.44 -19.43
CA VAL A 604 -0.39 13.20 -19.32
C VAL A 604 0.10 12.44 -20.54
N ARG A 605 1.39 12.54 -20.85
CA ARG A 605 2.00 11.99 -22.08
C ARG A 605 1.83 10.47 -22.21
N THR A 606 1.99 9.75 -21.12
CA THR A 606 1.80 8.30 -21.10
C THR A 606 0.32 7.89 -21.03
N GLY A 607 -0.59 8.80 -20.64
CA GLY A 607 -1.98 8.48 -20.33
C GLY A 607 -2.13 7.54 -19.13
N GLY A 608 -1.13 7.47 -18.25
CA GLY A 608 -1.11 6.47 -17.16
C GLY A 608 -0.57 6.96 -15.83
N ARG A 609 -0.82 6.14 -14.79
CA ARG A 609 -0.30 6.28 -13.44
C ARG A 609 0.91 5.36 -13.24
N LEU A 610 1.88 5.79 -12.43
CA LEU A 610 3.02 4.99 -11.97
C LEU A 610 2.60 3.59 -11.51
N ASN A 611 3.33 2.56 -11.96
CA ASN A 611 3.16 1.19 -11.47
C ASN A 611 4.52 0.54 -11.21
N LEU A 612 4.80 0.26 -9.95
CA LEU A 612 6.06 -0.31 -9.48
C LEU A 612 6.20 -1.80 -9.83
N GLN A 613 5.09 -2.55 -9.80
CA GLN A 613 5.11 -3.96 -10.18
C GLN A 613 5.51 -4.13 -11.64
N ARG A 614 4.81 -3.42 -12.55
CA ARG A 614 5.09 -3.49 -14.00
C ARG A 614 6.49 -3.00 -14.36
N MET A 615 7.04 -2.08 -13.55
CA MET A 615 8.40 -1.60 -13.70
C MET A 615 9.43 -2.70 -13.39
N LEU A 616 9.13 -3.61 -12.45
CA LEU A 616 10.04 -4.69 -12.04
C LEU A 616 9.82 -6.01 -12.78
N ASP A 617 8.60 -6.24 -13.27
CA ASP A 617 8.13 -7.45 -13.97
C ASP A 617 7.29 -6.98 -15.16
N THR A 618 7.96 -6.77 -16.30
CA THR A 618 7.36 -6.07 -17.46
C THR A 618 6.34 -6.91 -18.22
N ASP A 619 6.41 -8.23 -18.14
CA ASP A 619 5.43 -9.16 -18.76
C ASP A 619 4.43 -9.76 -17.76
N LEU A 620 4.54 -9.37 -16.47
CA LEU A 620 3.65 -9.78 -15.37
C LEU A 620 3.55 -11.30 -15.20
N ASN A 621 4.63 -12.02 -15.45
CA ASN A 621 4.70 -13.47 -15.31
C ASN A 621 4.98 -13.94 -13.87
N GLY A 622 5.27 -13.01 -12.96
CA GLY A 622 5.58 -13.24 -11.55
C GLY A 622 7.06 -13.46 -11.27
N LEU A 623 7.90 -13.34 -12.28
CA LEU A 623 9.36 -13.33 -12.18
C LEU A 623 9.84 -11.91 -12.50
N PRO A 624 10.65 -11.27 -11.64
CA PRO A 624 11.13 -9.94 -11.97
C PRO A 624 12.19 -10.00 -13.07
N ASP A 625 12.18 -9.02 -13.96
CA ASP A 625 13.09 -8.91 -15.12
C ASP A 625 14.57 -9.09 -14.71
N TRP A 626 14.97 -8.55 -13.52
CA TRP A 626 16.35 -8.67 -13.02
C TRP A 626 16.73 -10.13 -12.74
N TRP A 627 15.79 -10.96 -12.27
CA TRP A 627 16.02 -12.37 -11.97
C TRP A 627 16.11 -13.17 -13.28
N GLU A 628 15.17 -12.94 -14.20
CA GLU A 628 15.18 -13.54 -15.53
C GLU A 628 16.49 -13.23 -16.27
N GLN A 629 16.90 -11.98 -16.27
CA GLN A 629 18.17 -11.57 -16.89
C GLN A 629 19.39 -12.20 -16.21
N THR A 630 19.39 -12.28 -14.87
CA THR A 630 20.55 -12.77 -14.11
C THR A 630 20.76 -14.27 -14.32
N PHE A 631 19.67 -15.06 -14.27
CA PHE A 631 19.77 -16.51 -14.26
C PHE A 631 19.52 -17.16 -15.64
N LEU A 632 18.74 -16.51 -16.49
CA LEU A 632 18.29 -17.10 -17.75
C LEU A 632 18.67 -16.27 -18.99
N GLY A 633 19.30 -15.10 -18.78
CA GLY A 633 19.81 -14.24 -19.85
C GLY A 633 18.73 -13.54 -20.68
N GLN A 634 17.49 -13.49 -20.17
CA GLN A 634 16.34 -12.85 -20.82
C GLN A 634 15.74 -11.81 -19.87
N LEU A 635 15.09 -10.77 -20.41
CA LEU A 635 14.40 -9.77 -19.60
C LEU A 635 12.90 -10.06 -19.46
N THR A 636 12.35 -10.84 -20.39
CA THR A 636 10.90 -11.13 -20.42
C THR A 636 10.67 -12.47 -21.14
N GLY A 637 9.48 -13.04 -20.95
CA GLY A 637 9.03 -14.22 -21.68
C GLY A 637 9.54 -15.54 -21.15
N VAL A 638 10.14 -15.55 -19.96
CA VAL A 638 10.49 -16.77 -19.25
C VAL A 638 9.21 -17.47 -18.80
N ASN A 639 9.15 -18.77 -18.98
CA ASN A 639 8.03 -19.56 -18.46
C ASN A 639 8.22 -19.80 -16.95
N PRO A 640 7.39 -19.24 -16.07
CA PRO A 640 7.52 -19.38 -14.61
C PRO A 640 7.31 -20.84 -14.14
N ASN A 641 6.67 -21.68 -14.95
CA ASN A 641 6.44 -23.09 -14.65
C ASN A 641 7.49 -24.03 -15.26
N ALA A 642 8.49 -23.51 -15.96
CA ALA A 642 9.59 -24.34 -16.45
C ALA A 642 10.53 -24.72 -15.31
N ASP A 643 11.19 -25.86 -15.45
CA ASP A 643 12.20 -26.43 -14.55
C ASP A 643 13.45 -26.72 -15.41
N PRO A 644 14.34 -25.73 -15.62
CA PRO A 644 15.46 -25.84 -16.56
C PRO A 644 16.53 -26.85 -16.16
N ASP A 645 16.76 -27.03 -14.84
CA ASP A 645 17.79 -27.93 -14.32
C ASP A 645 17.25 -29.29 -13.86
N HIS A 646 15.91 -29.50 -13.99
CA HIS A 646 15.21 -30.75 -13.71
C HIS A 646 15.32 -31.22 -12.25
N ASP A 647 15.36 -30.31 -11.32
CA ASP A 647 15.41 -30.62 -9.90
C ASP A 647 14.02 -30.80 -9.25
N GLY A 648 12.95 -30.48 -9.98
CA GLY A 648 11.55 -30.58 -9.56
C GLY A 648 10.98 -29.28 -8.99
N ALA A 649 11.76 -28.18 -8.94
CA ALA A 649 11.27 -26.86 -8.66
C ALA A 649 11.09 -26.07 -9.97
N SER A 650 10.00 -25.31 -10.07
CA SER A 650 9.81 -24.40 -11.21
C SER A 650 10.57 -23.09 -11.01
N ASN A 651 10.83 -22.35 -12.08
CA ASN A 651 11.45 -21.02 -12.03
C ASN A 651 10.80 -20.13 -10.95
N LEU A 652 9.46 -20.10 -10.90
CA LEU A 652 8.73 -19.32 -9.89
C LEU A 652 8.95 -19.86 -8.47
N ALA A 653 8.95 -21.17 -8.30
CA ALA A 653 9.21 -21.79 -6.99
C ALA A 653 10.63 -21.47 -6.49
N GLU A 654 11.60 -21.45 -7.39
CA GLU A 654 12.98 -21.13 -7.08
C GLU A 654 13.20 -19.64 -6.80
N PHE A 655 12.59 -18.75 -7.59
CA PHE A 655 12.57 -17.32 -7.28
C PHE A 655 12.03 -17.06 -5.86
N LEU A 656 10.88 -17.65 -5.54
CA LEU A 656 10.27 -17.50 -4.22
C LEU A 656 11.15 -18.08 -3.09
N ALA A 657 11.76 -19.24 -3.33
CA ALA A 657 12.64 -19.91 -2.38
C ALA A 657 14.01 -19.23 -2.24
N GLY A 658 14.42 -18.44 -3.23
CA GLY A 658 15.76 -17.87 -3.34
C GLY A 658 16.82 -18.89 -3.76
N THR A 659 16.40 -19.95 -4.47
CA THR A 659 17.29 -20.96 -5.06
C THR A 659 17.67 -20.60 -6.50
N THR A 660 18.52 -21.39 -7.14
CA THR A 660 19.12 -21.07 -8.44
C THR A 660 18.57 -21.98 -9.53
N PRO A 661 17.81 -21.48 -10.53
CA PRO A 661 17.04 -22.27 -11.51
C PRO A 661 17.89 -23.01 -12.55
N THR A 662 19.18 -22.90 -12.47
CA THR A 662 20.16 -23.55 -13.36
C THR A 662 21.10 -24.49 -12.61
N ASN A 663 20.83 -24.77 -11.33
CA ASN A 663 21.66 -25.61 -10.49
C ASN A 663 20.80 -26.67 -9.76
N PRO A 664 20.76 -27.92 -10.19
CA PRO A 664 19.90 -28.97 -9.65
C PRO A 664 20.20 -29.35 -8.20
N THR A 665 21.26 -28.80 -7.61
CA THR A 665 21.59 -28.97 -6.16
C THR A 665 21.08 -27.84 -5.30
N SER A 666 20.53 -26.77 -5.89
CA SER A 666 20.04 -25.56 -5.21
C SER A 666 18.53 -25.61 -4.98
N ALA A 667 18.00 -26.69 -4.43
CA ALA A 667 16.57 -26.86 -4.20
C ALA A 667 16.18 -26.71 -2.74
N LEU A 668 15.01 -26.09 -2.48
CA LEU A 668 14.40 -26.08 -1.14
C LEU A 668 13.78 -27.45 -0.85
N ARG A 669 14.51 -28.33 -0.19
CA ARG A 669 14.10 -29.72 0.11
C ARG A 669 14.19 -30.03 1.58
N LEU A 670 13.17 -30.69 2.12
CA LEU A 670 13.22 -31.25 3.45
C LEU A 670 14.10 -32.50 3.50
N ALA A 671 14.98 -32.57 4.46
CA ALA A 671 15.74 -33.76 4.81
C ALA A 671 15.44 -34.16 6.27
N VAL A 672 15.18 -35.44 6.48
CA VAL A 672 15.09 -36.01 7.85
C VAL A 672 16.48 -36.43 8.30
N ALA A 673 16.97 -35.86 9.38
CA ALA A 673 18.29 -36.20 9.92
C ALA A 673 18.21 -37.37 10.87
N GLY A 674 18.36 -38.59 10.37
CA GLY A 674 18.56 -39.80 11.16
C GLY A 674 17.32 -40.45 11.79
N ALA A 675 17.54 -41.49 12.58
CA ALA A 675 16.51 -42.13 13.40
C ALA A 675 15.99 -41.17 14.49
N PRO A 676 14.75 -41.35 15.00
CA PRO A 676 14.22 -40.49 16.06
C PRO A 676 15.20 -40.42 17.24
N ALA A 677 15.65 -39.22 17.53
CA ALA A 677 16.40 -38.98 18.76
C ALA A 677 15.47 -39.10 19.99
N ILE A 678 16.03 -39.27 21.17
CA ILE A 678 15.27 -39.35 22.44
C ILE A 678 14.29 -38.16 22.58
N ASN A 679 14.57 -37.03 21.92
CA ASN A 679 13.81 -35.79 22.03
C ASN A 679 12.93 -35.47 20.80
N GLY A 680 12.74 -36.38 19.84
CA GLY A 680 11.89 -36.18 18.69
C GLY A 680 12.56 -36.34 17.32
N PHE A 681 11.87 -35.92 16.25
CA PHE A 681 12.38 -35.95 14.88
C PHE A 681 13.07 -34.65 14.51
N VAL A 682 14.30 -34.76 13.99
CA VAL A 682 15.05 -33.61 13.48
C VAL A 682 14.77 -33.45 11.98
N VAL A 683 14.22 -32.33 11.58
CA VAL A 683 13.95 -31.96 10.19
C VAL A 683 14.90 -30.82 9.80
N ARG A 684 15.51 -30.93 8.62
CA ARG A 684 16.46 -29.97 8.10
C ARG A 684 16.10 -29.55 6.67
N TRP A 685 16.47 -28.33 6.30
CA TRP A 685 16.35 -27.84 4.94
C TRP A 685 17.41 -26.76 4.62
N PRO A 686 17.82 -26.60 3.34
CA PRO A 686 18.65 -25.50 2.91
C PRO A 686 17.98 -24.18 3.25
N SER A 687 18.72 -23.23 3.78
CA SER A 687 18.19 -21.98 4.30
C SER A 687 18.78 -20.79 3.54
N VAL A 688 17.91 -19.85 3.12
CA VAL A 688 18.30 -18.63 2.41
C VAL A 688 18.07 -17.43 3.33
N ALA A 689 19.07 -16.57 3.46
CA ALA A 689 19.00 -15.38 4.32
C ALA A 689 17.77 -14.50 3.98
N GLY A 690 17.14 -13.94 4.99
CA GLY A 690 15.97 -13.09 4.85
C GLY A 690 14.64 -13.84 4.67
N LYS A 691 14.66 -15.16 4.52
CA LYS A 691 13.44 -15.96 4.40
C LYS A 691 12.93 -16.42 5.75
N HIS A 692 11.61 -16.65 5.83
CA HIS A 692 10.95 -17.25 6.98
C HIS A 692 10.19 -18.50 6.55
N TYR A 693 10.10 -19.47 7.43
CA TYR A 693 9.55 -20.77 7.12
C TYR A 693 8.50 -21.19 8.14
N ARG A 694 7.57 -22.04 7.71
CA ARG A 694 6.62 -22.75 8.57
C ARG A 694 6.73 -24.24 8.31
N LEU A 695 6.99 -25.01 9.35
CA LEU A 695 7.03 -26.47 9.28
C LEU A 695 5.69 -27.04 9.75
N LEU A 696 5.06 -27.77 8.86
CA LEU A 696 3.81 -28.47 9.10
C LEU A 696 4.04 -29.98 9.21
N ARG A 697 3.14 -30.67 9.92
CA ARG A 697 3.13 -32.11 10.10
C ARG A 697 1.76 -32.70 9.79
N ALA A 698 1.76 -33.92 9.22
CA ALA A 698 0.60 -34.79 9.11
C ALA A 698 0.95 -36.22 9.59
N THR A 699 -0.02 -36.91 10.16
CA THR A 699 0.08 -38.36 10.46
C THR A 699 -0.55 -39.21 9.38
N ASN A 700 -1.31 -38.60 8.48
CA ASN A 700 -1.96 -39.22 7.34
C ASN A 700 -2.01 -38.20 6.18
N LEU A 701 -1.59 -38.61 4.99
CA LEU A 701 -1.57 -37.74 3.80
C LEU A 701 -2.99 -37.38 3.29
N THR A 702 -4.01 -38.20 3.61
CA THR A 702 -5.39 -37.93 3.18
C THR A 702 -6.07 -36.84 4.02
N SER A 703 -5.61 -36.58 5.23
CA SER A 703 -6.15 -35.53 6.12
C SER A 703 -5.47 -34.17 5.95
N GLY A 704 -4.42 -34.09 5.12
CA GLY A 704 -3.63 -32.87 4.89
C GLY A 704 -2.70 -32.51 6.05
N PHE A 705 -1.91 -31.44 5.88
CA PHE A 705 -0.92 -30.94 6.82
C PHE A 705 -1.53 -29.86 7.73
N ASN A 706 -2.30 -30.27 8.73
CA ASN A 706 -3.07 -29.37 9.60
C ASN A 706 -2.39 -29.08 10.95
N SER A 707 -1.26 -29.72 11.26
CA SER A 707 -0.55 -29.54 12.52
C SER A 707 0.70 -28.70 12.31
N VAL A 708 0.74 -27.48 12.86
CA VAL A 708 1.93 -26.64 12.84
C VAL A 708 2.92 -27.17 13.86
N VAL A 709 4.12 -27.53 13.42
CA VAL A 709 5.25 -27.87 14.30
C VAL A 709 5.89 -26.59 14.81
N GLN A 710 6.19 -25.68 13.90
CA GLN A 710 6.71 -24.34 14.21
C GLN A 710 6.41 -23.40 13.04
N GLY A 711 5.97 -22.18 13.33
CA GLY A 711 5.79 -21.08 12.38
C GLY A 711 6.81 -19.98 12.63
N ASN A 712 6.89 -19.04 11.73
CA ASN A 712 7.78 -17.89 11.73
C ASN A 712 9.25 -18.26 12.02
N ILE A 713 9.74 -19.32 11.36
CA ILE A 713 11.10 -19.82 11.54
C ILE A 713 12.03 -18.95 10.69
N ALA A 714 12.81 -18.10 11.33
CA ALA A 714 13.81 -17.29 10.63
C ALA A 714 14.88 -18.17 9.98
N ALA A 715 15.38 -17.73 8.83
CA ALA A 715 16.47 -18.41 8.13
C ALA A 715 17.75 -18.41 8.95
N THR A 716 18.43 -19.56 8.98
CA THR A 716 19.76 -19.75 9.58
C THR A 716 20.70 -20.41 8.57
N PRO A 717 21.15 -19.67 7.53
CA PRO A 717 21.99 -20.24 6.49
C PRO A 717 23.26 -20.92 7.02
N PRO A 718 23.76 -21.99 6.38
CA PRO A 718 23.22 -22.60 5.17
C PRO A 718 22.06 -23.58 5.38
N THR A 719 21.68 -23.90 6.63
CA THR A 719 20.69 -24.92 6.94
C THR A 719 19.87 -24.58 8.17
N ASN A 720 18.56 -24.57 8.04
CA ASN A 720 17.67 -24.59 9.20
C ASN A 720 17.52 -26.00 9.76
N THR A 721 17.38 -26.09 11.08
CA THR A 721 17.14 -27.34 11.81
C THR A 721 16.03 -27.12 12.82
N VAL A 722 14.99 -27.95 12.77
CA VAL A 722 13.87 -27.94 13.72
C VAL A 722 13.67 -29.35 14.26
N THR A 723 13.48 -29.47 15.59
CA THR A 723 13.12 -30.73 16.22
C THR A 723 11.64 -30.77 16.53
N ASP A 724 10.92 -31.74 15.94
CA ASP A 724 9.54 -32.03 16.31
C ASP A 724 9.51 -32.93 17.55
N PRO A 725 9.13 -32.40 18.73
CA PRO A 725 9.20 -33.13 20.00
C PRO A 725 8.12 -34.21 20.13
N PHE A 726 7.24 -34.36 19.14
CA PHE A 726 6.14 -35.31 19.22
C PHE A 726 6.62 -36.77 19.09
N VAL A 727 6.35 -37.60 20.11
CA VAL A 727 6.92 -38.96 20.28
C VAL A 727 5.92 -40.10 20.03
N ALA A 728 4.70 -39.85 19.54
CA ALA A 728 3.71 -40.93 19.29
C ALA A 728 4.17 -41.89 18.18
N ALA A 729 3.83 -43.18 18.30
CA ALA A 729 4.11 -44.19 17.28
C ALA A 729 3.30 -43.93 16.01
N GLY A 730 3.90 -44.15 14.81
CA GLY A 730 3.23 -44.04 13.52
C GLY A 730 4.03 -43.24 12.49
N ALA A 731 3.57 -43.29 11.25
CA ALA A 731 4.14 -42.50 10.14
C ALA A 731 3.92 -41.02 10.34
N ARG A 732 4.90 -40.22 9.93
CA ARG A 732 4.83 -38.76 9.93
C ARG A 732 5.28 -38.24 8.60
N PHE A 733 4.57 -37.22 8.14
CA PHE A 733 4.86 -36.52 6.92
C PHE A 733 5.08 -35.06 7.29
N TYR A 734 6.06 -34.41 6.69
CA TYR A 734 6.39 -33.01 6.92
C TYR A 734 6.24 -32.23 5.64
N GLN A 735 5.76 -31.00 5.77
CA GLN A 735 5.69 -30.03 4.69
C GLN A 735 6.30 -28.73 5.17
N LEU A 736 7.12 -28.13 4.32
CA LEU A 736 7.71 -26.83 4.55
C LEU A 736 6.97 -25.80 3.69
N HIS A 737 6.53 -24.75 4.33
CA HIS A 737 6.02 -23.56 3.64
C HIS A 737 7.01 -22.43 3.82
N LEU A 738 7.22 -21.67 2.75
CA LEU A 738 7.88 -20.39 2.81
C LEU A 738 6.84 -19.38 3.32
N GLU A 739 7.19 -18.64 4.38
CA GLU A 739 6.41 -17.50 4.86
C GLU A 739 7.05 -16.23 4.28
N GLN A 740 6.30 -15.53 3.47
CA GLN A 740 6.73 -14.28 2.82
C GLN A 740 6.29 -13.08 3.66
#